data_b2a3b4e17e27b1a1428f8472ff58ca5e
#
_entry.id   b2a3b4e17e27b1a1428f8472ff58ca5e
#
_cell.length_a   1.000
_cell.length_b   1.000
_cell.length_c   1.000
_cell.angle_alpha   90.00
_cell.angle_beta   90.00
_cell.angle_gamma   90.00
#
_symmetry.space_group_name_H-M   'P 1'
#
loop_
_entity.id
_entity.type
_entity.pdbx_description
1 polymer ?
#
loop_
_entity_poly.entity_id
_entity_poly.type
_entity_poly.pdbx_seq_one_letter_code
_entity_poly.pdbx_strand_id
1 'polypeptide(L)'
;MKKYNRVIALLAATSMTATLMAGCGKTEAPAQTDTPAQTTETTEAASTETTEAAATEEADANLPSLVGVEPDTRLAADAYSELWDVDSYQTESSEVYNRILGEFNEEYQKALATDNIAERYALMGVAEAKLLGSGVFIPLSTRGGNYALRRHIPGSVTNTLWGNDDMRFHNVLATTDFVSADDYIELKSKLNDLRGTGTYQAEAKKYLEEKGYTLTDTFNYPNTSDPKTWDVLATSRAADSEKLVNLYDGLLEYDVENVQQPALAESYEESEDGLTYTFKIREGVKWVDSQGREVADLTADDFVAGMQHMMDAMGGLEYLVQGVIVGADAYINGESTDFSTVGVKAIDDYTLEYTLEQKTPYFLTMLSYGVFAPLSRTYYEGQGGQFGQGTGSGNYGTDPDHIAYCGPFLVTSFTENNSIVMKANPSYWNKDNQNIKTLNWVFEDGTDVTKAYNDCVAGTITSVGLNTSTIESAKADGNFDKYAVVTDTDATTFCGFLNTNRKGFANFNDATVTKSEKTVWDGQRTAIAMQNHNFRLAVVTSLDRASYNAQREGEDLKLNNLRNSYTPGTFVTLPEEVTIDINGTATTFAEGTYFGEIVQAQLDADGIQVKAWDAEAADGVGSSDGYDGWYNPTYAKENLAKAVEELAKQGVEVSKENPIQIDLPYFSGSEVYTNRANVLKQSVETSLDGMVVVNLISCESQDDWLYAGYYPEYGYEMNADMMDVSGWGPDYGDPQTYLDTMLPDYAGYMVKSLGVF
;
A
#
# COMPACT_ATOMS: atom_id res chain seq x y z
N MET A 1 -29.74 -8.20 14.93
CA MET A 1 -30.08 -6.78 15.07
C MET A 1 -29.65 -6.30 16.45
N LYS A 2 -28.44 -5.75 16.57
CA LYS A 2 -28.00 -4.93 17.71
C LYS A 2 -27.41 -3.65 17.14
N LYS A 3 -28.00 -2.52 17.51
CA LYS A 3 -27.58 -1.18 17.14
C LYS A 3 -26.20 -0.90 17.75
N TYR A 4 -25.21 -0.62 16.91
CA TYR A 4 -23.99 0.03 17.34
C TYR A 4 -24.13 1.54 17.18
N ASN A 5 -23.84 2.25 18.26
CA ASN A 5 -23.87 3.71 18.30
C ASN A 5 -22.67 4.25 17.53
N ARG A 6 -22.96 5.16 16.60
CA ARG A 6 -22.00 5.91 15.79
C ARG A 6 -21.25 6.93 16.65
N VAL A 7 -19.94 6.95 16.52
CA VAL A 7 -19.15 8.17 16.71
C VAL A 7 -18.51 8.48 15.36
N ILE A 8 -18.95 9.54 14.73
CA ILE A 8 -18.46 10.05 13.45
C ILE A 8 -17.21 10.87 13.79
N ALA A 9 -16.06 10.47 13.25
CA ALA A 9 -14.87 11.32 13.20
C ALA A 9 -14.75 11.87 11.78
N LEU A 10 -14.89 13.19 11.64
CA LEU A 10 -14.61 13.93 10.41
C LEU A 10 -13.11 13.83 10.09
N LEU A 11 -12.78 13.36 8.90
CA LEU A 11 -11.43 13.42 8.34
C LEU A 11 -11.42 14.50 7.27
N ALA A 12 -10.70 15.55 7.54
CA ALA A 12 -10.53 16.65 6.61
C ALA A 12 -9.27 16.47 5.77
N ALA A 13 -9.44 16.73 4.49
CA ALA A 13 -8.37 16.67 3.51
C ALA A 13 -7.57 17.95 3.53
N THR A 14 -6.30 17.87 3.86
CA THR A 14 -5.27 18.64 3.16
C THR A 14 -3.89 18.27 3.64
N SER A 15 -2.97 18.33 2.74
CA SER A 15 -1.68 17.67 2.78
C SER A 15 -1.83 16.15 2.79
N MET A 16 -2.23 15.60 1.67
CA MET A 16 -1.78 14.27 1.34
C MET A 16 -0.28 14.29 1.06
N THR A 17 0.48 14.61 2.06
CA THR A 17 1.66 13.87 2.36
C THR A 17 1.13 12.79 3.24
N ALA A 18 1.05 11.65 2.70
CA ALA A 18 0.84 10.49 3.44
C ALA A 18 -0.50 9.86 3.52
N THR A 19 -0.32 8.69 3.48
CA THR A 19 -0.96 7.61 4.20
C THR A 19 -2.45 7.50 4.00
N LEU A 20 -2.78 7.24 2.74
CA LEU A 20 -3.80 6.24 2.47
C LEU A 20 -3.08 4.90 2.52
N MET A 21 -2.92 4.36 3.69
CA MET A 21 -2.40 3.02 3.88
C MET A 21 -3.48 2.18 4.52
N ALA A 22 -3.73 1.08 3.86
CA ALA A 22 -4.36 -0.13 4.33
C ALA A 22 -5.16 -0.02 5.64
N GLY A 23 -6.42 0.30 5.55
CA GLY A 23 -7.36 0.02 6.60
C GLY A 23 -7.92 -1.38 6.37
N CYS A 24 -7.40 -2.38 7.07
CA CYS A 24 -8.01 -3.69 7.07
C CYS A 24 -9.29 -3.68 7.89
N GLY A 25 -10.41 -3.95 7.24
CA GLY A 25 -11.64 -4.32 7.92
C GLY A 25 -11.54 -5.76 8.42
N LYS A 26 -12.13 -6.04 9.57
CA LYS A 26 -12.26 -7.41 10.08
C LYS A 26 -13.11 -8.23 9.11
N THR A 27 -12.51 -9.27 8.56
CA THR A 27 -13.25 -10.38 7.94
C THR A 27 -13.47 -11.47 8.98
N GLU A 28 -14.72 -11.78 9.30
CA GLU A 28 -15.05 -13.08 9.88
C GLU A 28 -14.97 -14.11 8.75
N ALA A 29 -14.08 -15.06 8.87
CA ALA A 29 -13.92 -16.15 7.90
C ALA A 29 -15.22 -16.96 7.78
N PRO A 30 -15.69 -17.28 6.58
CA PRO A 30 -16.76 -18.23 6.42
C PRO A 30 -16.25 -19.63 6.73
N ALA A 31 -17.05 -20.40 7.47
CA ALA A 31 -16.78 -21.78 7.82
C ALA A 31 -16.55 -22.65 6.56
N GLN A 32 -15.41 -23.32 6.53
CA GLN A 32 -15.08 -24.28 5.49
C GLN A 32 -16.06 -25.45 5.48
N THR A 33 -16.63 -25.71 4.31
CA THR A 33 -17.28 -26.98 4.02
C THR A 33 -16.27 -27.94 3.41
N ASP A 34 -16.13 -29.10 4.04
CA ASP A 34 -15.28 -30.22 3.63
C ASP A 34 -15.41 -30.58 2.14
N THR A 35 -14.30 -30.61 1.46
CA THR A 35 -14.19 -31.22 0.12
C THR A 35 -13.40 -32.53 0.21
N PRO A 36 -13.92 -33.64 -0.32
CA PRO A 36 -13.24 -34.93 -0.22
C PRO A 36 -12.08 -35.05 -1.21
N ALA A 37 -11.00 -35.64 -0.76
CA ALA A 37 -9.82 -36.00 -1.53
C ALA A 37 -10.15 -36.83 -2.78
N GLN A 38 -9.67 -36.43 -3.94
CA GLN A 38 -9.63 -37.25 -5.16
C GLN A 38 -8.23 -37.81 -5.39
N THR A 39 -8.22 -39.12 -5.53
CA THR A 39 -7.07 -39.96 -5.86
C THR A 39 -6.61 -39.76 -7.31
N THR A 40 -5.29 -39.64 -7.46
CA THR A 40 -4.55 -39.65 -8.73
C THR A 40 -4.68 -40.97 -9.47
N GLU A 41 -5.05 -40.95 -10.75
CA GLU A 41 -4.68 -41.97 -11.74
C GLU A 41 -4.04 -41.31 -12.96
N THR A 42 -2.82 -41.76 -13.23
CA THR A 42 -2.00 -41.43 -14.39
C THR A 42 -2.54 -42.13 -15.64
N THR A 43 -2.68 -41.39 -16.76
CA THR A 43 -2.72 -41.99 -18.11
C THR A 43 -2.00 -41.12 -19.15
N GLU A 44 -1.29 -41.80 -20.01
CA GLU A 44 -0.28 -41.42 -20.99
C GLU A 44 -0.74 -40.45 -22.10
N ALA A 45 0.28 -39.80 -22.65
CA ALA A 45 0.25 -38.84 -23.75
C ALA A 45 -0.34 -39.40 -25.08
N ALA A 46 -1.15 -38.55 -25.75
CA ALA A 46 -1.35 -38.66 -27.20
C ALA A 46 -1.75 -37.31 -27.82
N SER A 47 -0.85 -36.81 -28.65
CA SER A 47 -0.98 -35.91 -29.82
C SER A 47 -1.86 -34.68 -29.75
N THR A 48 -1.20 -33.56 -29.59
CA THR A 48 -1.56 -32.18 -29.87
C THR A 48 -1.71 -31.90 -31.37
N GLU A 49 -2.87 -31.41 -31.80
CA GLU A 49 -3.03 -30.50 -32.97
C GLU A 49 -4.48 -30.00 -33.21
N THR A 50 -5.45 -30.29 -32.29
CA THR A 50 -6.86 -29.90 -32.49
C THR A 50 -7.50 -29.16 -31.30
N THR A 51 -6.71 -28.69 -30.30
CA THR A 51 -7.25 -28.16 -29.05
C THR A 51 -7.41 -26.65 -29.02
N GLU A 52 -6.66 -25.86 -29.82
CA GLU A 52 -6.76 -24.40 -29.76
C GLU A 52 -8.05 -23.81 -30.34
N ALA A 53 -8.56 -24.38 -31.43
CA ALA A 53 -9.82 -23.92 -32.05
C ALA A 53 -11.07 -24.31 -31.24
N ALA A 54 -11.03 -25.42 -30.51
CA ALA A 54 -12.15 -25.88 -29.70
C ALA A 54 -12.20 -25.18 -28.33
N ALA A 55 -11.04 -24.81 -27.77
CA ALA A 55 -10.95 -24.04 -26.50
C ALA A 55 -11.40 -22.58 -26.67
N THR A 56 -11.14 -21.95 -27.82
CA THR A 56 -11.66 -20.63 -28.17
C THR A 56 -13.15 -20.58 -28.40
N GLU A 57 -13.75 -21.62 -28.97
CA GLU A 57 -15.21 -21.71 -29.16
C GLU A 57 -15.97 -21.98 -27.84
N GLU A 58 -15.42 -22.77 -26.91
CA GLU A 58 -16.01 -22.98 -25.59
C GLU A 58 -15.88 -21.74 -24.66
N ALA A 59 -14.76 -21.00 -24.73
CA ALA A 59 -14.58 -19.77 -23.98
C ALA A 59 -15.54 -18.65 -24.42
N ASP A 60 -15.83 -18.55 -25.71
CA ASP A 60 -16.81 -17.59 -26.27
C ASP A 60 -18.27 -17.92 -25.86
N ALA A 61 -18.59 -19.16 -25.56
CA ALA A 61 -19.94 -19.55 -25.19
C ALA A 61 -20.37 -19.17 -23.77
N ASN A 62 -19.41 -18.82 -22.89
CA ASN A 62 -19.64 -18.47 -21.48
C ASN A 62 -19.53 -16.98 -21.19
N LEU A 63 -19.32 -16.14 -22.19
CA LEU A 63 -19.28 -14.68 -21.98
C LEU A 63 -20.69 -14.14 -21.72
N PRO A 64 -20.82 -13.16 -20.79
CA PRO A 64 -22.11 -12.52 -20.54
C PRO A 64 -22.63 -11.83 -21.80
N SER A 65 -23.95 -11.92 -22.07
CA SER A 65 -24.54 -11.42 -23.30
C SER A 65 -25.93 -10.79 -23.06
N LEU A 66 -26.21 -9.71 -23.77
CA LEU A 66 -27.50 -9.03 -23.81
C LEU A 66 -28.28 -9.30 -25.11
N VAL A 67 -27.83 -10.25 -25.92
CA VAL A 67 -28.55 -10.61 -27.15
C VAL A 67 -29.96 -11.11 -26.83
N GLY A 68 -30.96 -10.40 -27.32
CA GLY A 68 -32.38 -10.72 -27.07
C GLY A 68 -32.90 -10.35 -25.68
N VAL A 69 -32.14 -9.63 -24.88
CA VAL A 69 -32.55 -9.08 -23.58
C VAL A 69 -33.22 -7.73 -23.83
N GLU A 70 -34.43 -7.53 -23.25
CA GLU A 70 -35.11 -6.23 -23.31
C GLU A 70 -34.46 -5.26 -22.29
N PRO A 71 -34.26 -3.98 -22.67
CA PRO A 71 -33.66 -2.98 -21.78
C PRO A 71 -34.50 -2.74 -20.52
N ASP A 72 -33.91 -2.91 -19.34
CA ASP A 72 -34.49 -2.51 -18.07
C ASP A 72 -34.11 -1.04 -17.76
N THR A 73 -35.09 -0.15 -17.82
CA THR A 73 -34.92 1.28 -17.65
C THR A 73 -35.07 1.76 -16.20
N ARG A 74 -35.26 0.86 -15.23
CA ARG A 74 -35.26 1.21 -13.81
C ARG A 74 -33.87 1.69 -13.40
N LEU A 75 -33.79 2.57 -12.39
CA LEU A 75 -32.52 2.97 -11.84
C LEU A 75 -31.80 1.77 -11.19
N ALA A 76 -30.55 1.58 -11.50
CA ALA A 76 -29.74 0.48 -10.96
C ALA A 76 -29.63 0.57 -9.43
N ALA A 77 -29.48 1.76 -8.87
CA ALA A 77 -29.43 1.98 -7.42
C ALA A 77 -30.68 1.48 -6.67
N ASP A 78 -31.83 1.41 -7.35
CA ASP A 78 -33.08 0.99 -6.74
C ASP A 78 -33.43 -0.49 -7.03
N ALA A 79 -32.91 -1.07 -8.11
CA ALA A 79 -33.39 -2.34 -8.61
C ALA A 79 -32.30 -3.42 -8.84
N TYR A 80 -31.03 -3.06 -8.93
CA TYR A 80 -29.98 -4.00 -9.33
C TYR A 80 -29.77 -5.13 -8.31
N SER A 81 -29.98 -4.86 -7.01
CA SER A 81 -29.90 -5.88 -5.95
C SER A 81 -30.91 -7.02 -6.07
N GLU A 82 -31.97 -6.86 -6.91
CA GLU A 82 -32.93 -7.92 -7.21
C GLU A 82 -32.40 -8.94 -8.24
N LEU A 83 -31.27 -8.64 -8.93
CA LEU A 83 -30.76 -9.40 -10.06
C LEU A 83 -29.66 -10.39 -9.69
N TRP A 84 -29.18 -10.38 -8.45
CA TRP A 84 -28.11 -11.24 -7.97
C TRP A 84 -28.29 -11.57 -6.48
N ASP A 85 -27.61 -12.56 -6.00
CA ASP A 85 -27.47 -12.92 -4.58
C ASP A 85 -26.02 -13.27 -4.25
N VAL A 86 -25.68 -13.33 -2.96
CA VAL A 86 -24.28 -13.50 -2.49
C VAL A 86 -23.71 -14.85 -2.95
N ASP A 87 -24.50 -15.91 -2.95
CA ASP A 87 -24.03 -17.24 -3.33
C ASP A 87 -23.70 -17.30 -4.85
N SER A 88 -24.58 -16.73 -5.68
CA SER A 88 -24.33 -16.62 -7.13
C SER A 88 -23.15 -15.68 -7.43
N TYR A 89 -22.99 -14.60 -6.66
CA TYR A 89 -21.88 -13.66 -6.81
C TYR A 89 -20.54 -14.34 -6.55
N GLN A 90 -20.40 -15.18 -5.52
CA GLN A 90 -19.13 -15.86 -5.23
C GLN A 90 -18.66 -16.73 -6.40
N THR A 91 -19.59 -17.48 -7.01
CA THR A 91 -19.28 -18.30 -8.20
C THR A 91 -18.89 -17.44 -9.39
N GLU A 92 -19.69 -16.41 -9.70
CA GLU A 92 -19.44 -15.48 -10.80
C GLU A 92 -18.12 -14.71 -10.58
N SER A 93 -17.83 -14.31 -9.36
CA SER A 93 -16.60 -13.63 -8.95
C SER A 93 -15.35 -14.43 -9.29
N SER A 94 -15.36 -15.72 -8.94
CA SER A 94 -14.27 -16.64 -9.26
C SER A 94 -14.10 -16.84 -10.76
N GLU A 95 -15.21 -16.96 -11.52
CA GLU A 95 -15.17 -17.09 -12.98
C GLU A 95 -14.62 -15.82 -13.65
N VAL A 96 -15.06 -14.64 -13.20
CA VAL A 96 -14.57 -13.34 -13.70
C VAL A 96 -13.08 -13.18 -13.41
N TYR A 97 -12.65 -13.45 -12.18
CA TYR A 97 -11.25 -13.39 -11.78
C TYR A 97 -10.38 -14.30 -12.64
N ASN A 98 -10.72 -15.58 -12.75
CA ASN A 98 -9.93 -16.54 -13.51
C ASN A 98 -9.84 -16.17 -15.00
N ARG A 99 -10.92 -15.63 -15.58
CA ARG A 99 -10.92 -15.17 -16.97
C ARG A 99 -10.03 -13.94 -17.20
N ILE A 100 -9.93 -13.04 -16.23
CA ILE A 100 -9.22 -11.75 -16.38
C ILE A 100 -7.80 -11.82 -15.84
N LEU A 101 -7.60 -12.44 -14.69
CA LEU A 101 -6.34 -12.52 -13.97
C LEU A 101 -5.78 -13.95 -13.81
N GLY A 102 -6.34 -14.92 -14.54
CA GLY A 102 -5.87 -16.30 -14.48
C GLY A 102 -4.42 -16.45 -14.89
N GLU A 103 -3.98 -15.78 -15.96
CA GLU A 103 -2.57 -15.78 -16.39
C GLU A 103 -1.65 -15.16 -15.36
N PHE A 104 -2.06 -14.02 -14.75
CA PHE A 104 -1.32 -13.40 -13.64
C PHE A 104 -1.14 -14.40 -12.49
N ASN A 105 -2.24 -15.02 -12.03
CA ASN A 105 -2.19 -15.95 -10.91
C ASN A 105 -1.34 -17.20 -11.25
N GLU A 106 -1.42 -17.72 -12.48
CA GLU A 106 -0.60 -18.85 -12.91
C GLU A 106 0.90 -18.53 -12.83
N GLU A 107 1.34 -17.39 -13.34
CA GLU A 107 2.74 -16.97 -13.30
C GLU A 107 3.20 -16.65 -11.84
N TYR A 108 2.34 -16.04 -11.07
CA TYR A 108 2.60 -15.81 -9.65
C TYR A 108 2.81 -17.12 -8.89
N GLN A 109 1.97 -18.14 -9.09
CA GLN A 109 2.13 -19.45 -8.46
C GLN A 109 3.42 -20.16 -8.89
N LYS A 110 3.88 -19.98 -10.15
CA LYS A 110 5.18 -20.47 -10.59
C LYS A 110 6.33 -19.78 -9.82
N ALA A 111 6.23 -18.47 -9.58
CA ALA A 111 7.21 -17.75 -8.81
C ALA A 111 7.30 -18.23 -7.34
N LEU A 112 6.17 -18.60 -6.74
CA LEU A 112 6.17 -19.17 -5.39
C LEU A 112 6.73 -20.60 -5.32
N ALA A 113 6.72 -21.33 -6.43
CA ALA A 113 7.13 -22.74 -6.47
C ALA A 113 8.66 -22.93 -6.62
N THR A 114 9.44 -21.86 -6.83
CA THR A 114 10.91 -21.95 -6.97
C THR A 114 11.63 -21.46 -5.73
N ASP A 115 12.70 -22.18 -5.33
CA ASP A 115 13.61 -21.77 -4.26
C ASP A 115 14.72 -20.82 -4.76
N ASN A 116 14.86 -20.63 -6.07
CA ASN A 116 15.87 -19.75 -6.67
C ASN A 116 15.35 -18.31 -6.68
N ILE A 117 16.01 -17.41 -5.95
CA ILE A 117 15.57 -16.01 -5.80
C ILE A 117 15.56 -15.25 -7.13
N ALA A 118 16.55 -15.48 -8.00
CA ALA A 118 16.59 -14.81 -9.30
C ALA A 118 15.44 -15.26 -10.20
N GLU A 119 15.15 -16.57 -10.23
CA GLU A 119 14.02 -17.14 -10.96
C GLU A 119 12.69 -16.64 -10.38
N ARG A 120 12.57 -16.61 -9.05
CA ARG A 120 11.39 -16.06 -8.36
C ARG A 120 11.13 -14.61 -8.76
N TYR A 121 12.12 -13.73 -8.69
CA TYR A 121 11.95 -12.33 -9.06
C TYR A 121 11.62 -12.17 -10.55
N ALA A 122 12.26 -12.96 -11.41
CA ALA A 122 11.99 -12.93 -12.84
C ALA A 122 10.54 -13.37 -13.16
N LEU A 123 10.07 -14.46 -12.55
CA LEU A 123 8.68 -14.93 -12.71
C LEU A 123 7.65 -13.97 -12.11
N MET A 124 7.96 -13.30 -10.98
CA MET A 124 7.12 -12.23 -10.44
C MET A 124 7.03 -11.03 -11.39
N GLY A 125 8.13 -10.69 -12.09
CA GLY A 125 8.11 -9.66 -13.13
C GLY A 125 7.20 -10.04 -14.30
N VAL A 126 7.20 -11.31 -14.70
CA VAL A 126 6.24 -11.83 -15.71
C VAL A 126 4.81 -11.73 -15.19
N ALA A 127 4.55 -12.15 -13.94
CA ALA A 127 3.24 -12.06 -13.33
C ALA A 127 2.73 -10.61 -13.28
N GLU A 128 3.57 -9.65 -12.87
CA GLU A 128 3.20 -8.24 -12.87
C GLU A 128 2.88 -7.72 -14.27
N ALA A 129 3.64 -8.12 -15.28
CA ALA A 129 3.35 -7.74 -16.66
C ALA A 129 1.97 -8.27 -17.12
N LYS A 130 1.59 -9.50 -16.74
CA LYS A 130 0.25 -10.05 -17.00
C LYS A 130 -0.84 -9.26 -16.27
N LEU A 131 -0.58 -8.85 -15.02
CA LEU A 131 -1.48 -8.01 -14.25
C LEU A 131 -1.66 -6.63 -14.91
N LEU A 132 -0.59 -5.93 -15.25
CA LEU A 132 -0.62 -4.64 -15.96
C LEU A 132 -1.30 -4.77 -17.34
N GLY A 133 -0.91 -5.79 -18.10
CA GLY A 133 -1.45 -6.08 -19.42
C GLY A 133 -2.95 -6.40 -19.41
N SER A 134 -3.50 -6.87 -18.30
CA SER A 134 -4.94 -7.13 -18.17
C SER A 134 -5.80 -5.87 -18.26
N GLY A 135 -5.22 -4.69 -17.98
CA GLY A 135 -5.88 -3.40 -18.00
C GLY A 135 -6.92 -3.18 -16.88
N VAL A 136 -6.91 -4.00 -15.82
CA VAL A 136 -7.87 -3.86 -14.70
C VAL A 136 -7.55 -2.69 -13.79
N PHE A 137 -6.33 -2.21 -13.80
CA PHE A 137 -5.94 -1.01 -13.07
C PHE A 137 -4.86 -0.23 -13.82
N ILE A 138 -4.63 1.00 -13.40
CA ILE A 138 -3.61 1.88 -13.93
C ILE A 138 -2.79 2.43 -12.76
N PRO A 139 -1.46 2.26 -12.72
CA PRO A 139 -0.61 2.99 -11.80
C PRO A 139 -0.73 4.49 -12.07
N LEU A 140 -0.83 5.31 -11.04
CA LEU A 140 -1.01 6.76 -11.19
C LEU A 140 0.24 7.51 -10.72
N SER A 141 0.60 7.36 -9.46
CA SER A 141 1.70 8.11 -8.86
C SER A 141 2.32 7.40 -7.68
N THR A 142 3.48 7.87 -7.25
CA THR A 142 4.10 7.51 -5.98
C THR A 142 3.95 8.63 -4.95
N ARG A 143 4.24 8.36 -3.69
CA ARG A 143 4.31 9.36 -2.62
C ARG A 143 5.62 10.15 -2.76
N GLY A 144 5.60 11.45 -2.40
CA GLY A 144 6.75 12.34 -2.55
C GLY A 144 6.87 12.93 -3.96
N GLY A 145 8.04 13.40 -4.34
CA GLY A 145 8.30 14.05 -5.63
C GLY A 145 7.67 15.43 -5.76
N ASN A 146 7.21 16.03 -4.68
CA ASN A 146 6.57 17.34 -4.60
C ASN A 146 7.49 18.39 -3.99
N TYR A 147 7.17 19.66 -4.16
CA TYR A 147 7.86 20.73 -3.44
C TYR A 147 7.58 20.67 -1.94
N ALA A 148 8.61 20.97 -1.13
CA ALA A 148 8.49 21.03 0.32
C ALA A 148 9.38 22.16 0.92
N LEU A 149 8.97 22.67 2.09
CA LEU A 149 9.80 23.51 2.95
C LEU A 149 10.20 22.68 4.17
N ARG A 150 11.49 22.69 4.52
CA ARG A 150 12.03 21.80 5.57
C ARG A 150 12.94 22.52 6.54
N ARG A 151 12.81 22.18 7.83
CA ARG A 151 13.78 22.48 8.91
C ARG A 151 14.54 21.24 9.35
N HIS A 152 14.59 20.20 8.52
CA HIS A 152 15.45 19.04 8.72
C HIS A 152 16.21 18.74 7.44
N ILE A 153 17.31 18.04 7.57
CA ILE A 153 18.22 17.79 6.45
C ILE A 153 17.90 16.46 5.74
N PRO A 154 18.32 16.28 4.48
CA PRO A 154 18.26 14.98 3.80
C PRO A 154 19.09 13.94 4.57
N GLY A 155 18.66 12.68 4.53
CA GLY A 155 19.35 11.59 5.20
C GLY A 155 19.42 11.71 6.72
N SER A 156 18.44 12.37 7.35
CA SER A 156 18.30 12.38 8.81
C SER A 156 16.98 11.77 9.30
N VAL A 157 16.01 11.59 8.41
CA VAL A 157 14.85 10.71 8.62
C VAL A 157 15.17 9.37 7.99
N THR A 158 14.80 8.27 8.63
CA THR A 158 14.97 6.92 8.08
C THR A 158 14.27 6.83 6.71
N ASN A 159 14.95 6.25 5.73
CA ASN A 159 14.45 6.14 4.36
C ASN A 159 14.22 4.66 4.03
N THR A 160 13.37 3.99 4.80
CA THR A 160 12.97 2.63 4.49
C THR A 160 12.01 2.60 3.30
N LEU A 161 12.12 1.56 2.49
CA LEU A 161 11.20 1.32 1.37
C LEU A 161 9.96 0.53 1.82
N TRP A 162 10.03 -0.15 2.97
CA TRP A 162 8.98 -0.98 3.53
C TRP A 162 8.88 -0.87 5.05
N GLY A 163 7.77 -1.31 5.61
CA GLY A 163 7.48 -1.19 7.04
C GLY A 163 7.17 0.24 7.47
N ASN A 164 7.44 0.57 8.74
CA ASN A 164 7.09 1.86 9.36
C ASN A 164 8.29 2.65 9.89
N ASP A 165 9.53 2.24 9.60
CA ASP A 165 10.73 2.89 10.13
C ASP A 165 10.96 4.30 9.57
N ASP A 166 10.33 4.66 8.44
CA ASP A 166 10.32 6.02 7.89
C ASP A 166 9.64 7.04 8.82
N MET A 167 8.87 6.57 9.79
CA MET A 167 8.22 7.39 10.82
C MET A 167 8.96 7.40 12.17
N ARG A 168 10.18 6.85 12.24
CA ARG A 168 11.07 6.96 13.41
C ARG A 168 11.87 8.26 13.38
N PHE A 169 11.63 9.12 14.35
CA PHE A 169 12.19 10.48 14.35
C PHE A 169 13.34 10.73 15.34
N HIS A 170 13.80 9.71 16.07
CA HIS A 170 14.81 9.90 17.13
C HIS A 170 16.17 10.40 16.62
N ASN A 171 16.54 10.09 15.38
CA ASN A 171 17.83 10.45 14.77
C ASN A 171 17.78 11.70 13.88
N VAL A 172 16.62 12.37 13.75
CA VAL A 172 16.46 13.53 12.88
C VAL A 172 17.40 14.66 13.30
N LEU A 173 18.08 15.26 12.32
CA LEU A 173 18.81 16.51 12.48
C LEU A 173 17.93 17.67 12.02
N ALA A 174 17.38 18.42 12.98
CA ALA A 174 16.49 19.54 12.74
C ALA A 174 17.12 20.86 13.13
N THR A 175 16.73 21.95 12.46
CA THR A 175 17.16 23.33 12.66
C THR A 175 15.99 24.21 13.08
N THR A 176 16.28 25.34 13.77
CA THR A 176 15.25 26.30 14.15
C THR A 176 14.68 27.08 12.97
N ASP A 177 15.48 27.28 11.92
CA ASP A 177 15.10 27.98 10.69
C ASP A 177 15.02 27.01 9.52
N PHE A 178 14.38 27.42 8.42
CA PHE A 178 14.39 26.63 7.20
C PHE A 178 15.81 26.41 6.68
N VAL A 179 16.12 25.20 6.25
CA VAL A 179 17.32 24.90 5.47
C VAL A 179 17.14 25.50 4.08
N SER A 180 18.13 26.26 3.59
CA SER A 180 18.05 26.84 2.25
C SER A 180 18.09 25.72 1.18
N ALA A 181 17.47 25.98 0.03
CA ALA A 181 17.48 25.01 -1.07
C ALA A 181 18.91 24.63 -1.49
N ASP A 182 19.81 25.60 -1.56
CA ASP A 182 21.21 25.38 -1.91
C ASP A 182 21.93 24.50 -0.90
N ASP A 183 21.74 24.76 0.43
CA ASP A 183 22.36 23.96 1.47
C ASP A 183 21.74 22.56 1.56
N TYR A 184 20.43 22.41 1.25
CA TYR A 184 19.77 21.10 1.19
C TYR A 184 20.36 20.25 0.05
N ILE A 185 20.56 20.83 -1.13
CA ILE A 185 21.16 20.15 -2.29
C ILE A 185 22.62 19.75 -1.97
N GLU A 186 23.39 20.64 -1.37
CA GLU A 186 24.78 20.35 -0.95
C GLU A 186 24.83 19.20 0.06
N LEU A 187 23.92 19.18 1.04
CA LEU A 187 23.80 18.10 2.02
C LEU A 187 23.38 16.78 1.38
N LYS A 188 22.51 16.83 0.36
CA LYS A 188 22.13 15.63 -0.41
C LYS A 188 23.30 15.07 -1.20
N SER A 189 24.14 15.94 -1.80
CA SER A 189 25.39 15.50 -2.44
C SER A 189 26.34 14.83 -1.44
N LYS A 190 26.53 15.44 -0.27
CA LYS A 190 27.36 14.85 0.81
C LYS A 190 26.82 13.50 1.30
N LEU A 191 25.51 13.34 1.39
CA LEU A 191 24.89 12.05 1.74
C LEU A 191 25.31 10.96 0.73
N ASN A 192 25.23 11.27 -0.57
CA ASN A 192 25.62 10.33 -1.61
C ASN A 192 27.12 10.01 -1.59
N ASP A 193 27.96 11.03 -1.39
CA ASP A 193 29.43 10.87 -1.32
C ASP A 193 29.90 10.05 -0.09
N LEU A 194 29.15 10.12 1.00
CA LEU A 194 29.48 9.45 2.27
C LEU A 194 28.67 8.18 2.53
N ARG A 195 27.90 7.73 1.54
CA ARG A 195 27.09 6.53 1.64
C ARG A 195 27.92 5.32 2.07
N GLY A 196 27.42 4.53 3.03
CA GLY A 196 28.09 3.35 3.57
C GLY A 196 29.28 3.64 4.49
N THR A 197 29.63 4.92 4.74
CA THR A 197 30.73 5.26 5.64
C THR A 197 30.34 5.39 7.12
N GLY A 198 29.04 5.58 7.39
CA GLY A 198 28.51 5.90 8.72
C GLY A 198 28.90 7.29 9.26
N THR A 199 29.49 8.17 8.44
CA THR A 199 30.01 9.47 8.88
C THR A 199 29.12 10.67 8.52
N TYR A 200 28.09 10.46 7.68
CA TYR A 200 27.27 11.53 7.13
C TYR A 200 26.66 12.45 8.20
N GLN A 201 26.02 11.90 9.22
CA GLN A 201 25.37 12.73 10.25
C GLN A 201 26.33 13.66 10.99
N ALA A 202 27.55 13.18 11.29
CA ALA A 202 28.58 14.00 11.94
C ALA A 202 29.07 15.13 11.02
N GLU A 203 29.32 14.85 9.74
CA GLU A 203 29.71 15.85 8.75
C GLU A 203 28.60 16.84 8.43
N ALA A 204 27.34 16.38 8.36
CA ALA A 204 26.17 17.25 8.17
C ALA A 204 25.98 18.21 9.35
N LYS A 205 26.12 17.73 10.59
CA LYS A 205 26.04 18.56 11.79
C LYS A 205 27.10 19.66 11.79
N LYS A 206 28.34 19.32 11.47
CA LYS A 206 29.44 20.27 11.31
C LYS A 206 29.15 21.30 10.21
N TYR A 207 28.67 20.87 9.05
CA TYR A 207 28.30 21.75 7.96
C TYR A 207 27.23 22.77 8.37
N LEU A 208 26.17 22.33 9.06
CA LEU A 208 25.12 23.22 9.57
C LEU A 208 25.65 24.25 10.54
N GLU A 209 26.55 23.85 11.46
CA GLU A 209 27.20 24.75 12.41
C GLU A 209 28.08 25.81 11.69
N GLU A 210 28.88 25.38 10.69
CA GLU A 210 29.72 26.27 9.87
C GLU A 210 28.89 27.27 9.06
N LYS A 211 27.72 26.91 8.62
CA LYS A 211 26.75 27.77 7.91
C LYS A 211 25.92 28.66 8.85
N GLY A 212 26.04 28.46 10.15
CA GLY A 212 25.39 29.28 11.18
C GLY A 212 23.95 28.85 11.50
N TYR A 213 23.53 27.62 11.12
CA TYR A 213 22.27 27.08 11.56
C TYR A 213 22.30 26.71 13.04
N THR A 214 21.17 26.91 13.71
CA THR A 214 20.98 26.46 15.08
C THR A 214 20.20 25.15 15.08
N LEU A 215 20.81 24.11 15.64
CA LEU A 215 20.14 22.81 15.80
C LEU A 215 19.09 22.88 16.91
N THR A 216 18.02 22.08 16.77
CA THR A 216 16.99 21.90 17.80
C THR A 216 16.84 20.41 18.09
N ASP A 217 16.49 20.07 19.33
CA ASP A 217 16.15 18.72 19.78
C ASP A 217 14.64 18.44 19.80
N THR A 218 13.86 19.35 19.18
CA THR A 218 12.41 19.26 19.07
C THR A 218 12.01 19.08 17.61
N PHE A 219 11.18 18.06 17.34
CA PHE A 219 10.60 17.79 16.05
C PHE A 219 9.07 17.83 16.16
N ASN A 220 8.43 18.62 15.30
CA ASN A 220 6.98 18.79 15.28
C ASN A 220 6.44 18.24 13.95
N TYR A 221 5.56 17.26 14.02
CA TYR A 221 4.97 16.62 12.87
C TYR A 221 3.46 16.82 12.82
N PRO A 222 2.84 17.03 11.64
CA PRO A 222 1.39 17.16 11.55
C PRO A 222 0.70 15.83 11.88
N ASN A 223 -0.45 15.89 12.53
CA ASN A 223 -1.29 14.75 12.87
C ASN A 223 -2.71 14.99 12.36
N THR A 224 -3.18 14.15 11.43
CA THR A 224 -4.53 14.26 10.86
C THR A 224 -5.53 13.29 11.48
N SER A 225 -5.05 12.29 12.24
CA SER A 225 -5.89 11.29 12.91
C SER A 225 -5.20 10.80 14.18
N ASP A 226 -5.90 10.86 15.30
CA ASP A 226 -5.41 10.28 16.54
C ASP A 226 -5.44 8.75 16.52
N PRO A 227 -4.56 8.07 17.28
CA PRO A 227 -4.59 6.63 17.42
C PRO A 227 -5.94 6.14 17.96
N LYS A 228 -6.45 5.07 17.37
CA LYS A 228 -7.65 4.38 17.88
C LYS A 228 -7.31 3.36 18.95
N THR A 229 -6.09 2.89 18.93
CA THR A 229 -5.48 2.07 19.97
C THR A 229 -4.02 2.48 20.15
N TRP A 230 -3.48 2.27 21.35
CA TRP A 230 -2.05 2.43 21.65
C TRP A 230 -1.32 1.08 21.66
N ASP A 231 -1.99 0.03 21.21
CA ASP A 231 -1.46 -1.31 21.07
C ASP A 231 -1.07 -1.57 19.60
N VAL A 232 0.24 -1.53 19.32
CA VAL A 232 0.78 -1.72 17.96
C VAL A 232 0.51 -3.12 17.42
N LEU A 233 0.32 -4.11 18.29
CA LEU A 233 0.09 -5.49 17.92
C LEU A 233 -1.40 -5.79 17.60
N ALA A 234 -2.29 -4.83 17.86
CA ALA A 234 -3.73 -4.97 17.71
C ALA A 234 -4.32 -3.98 16.69
N THR A 235 -3.52 -3.52 15.73
CA THR A 235 -3.96 -2.56 14.71
C THR A 235 -3.28 -2.78 13.38
N SER A 236 -4.04 -2.62 12.29
CA SER A 236 -3.54 -2.52 10.92
C SER A 236 -3.58 -1.07 10.39
N ARG A 237 -3.97 -0.10 11.23
CA ARG A 237 -4.11 1.29 10.80
C ARG A 237 -2.77 2.00 10.78
N ALA A 238 -2.35 2.47 9.61
CA ALA A 238 -1.13 3.27 9.45
C ALA A 238 -1.12 4.49 10.38
N ALA A 239 -2.27 5.18 10.53
CA ALA A 239 -2.42 6.32 11.43
C ALA A 239 -2.11 6.00 12.90
N ASP A 240 -2.27 4.77 13.36
CA ASP A 240 -1.84 4.33 14.68
C ASP A 240 -0.33 4.01 14.65
N SER A 241 0.11 3.14 13.73
CA SER A 241 1.49 2.63 13.64
C SER A 241 2.53 3.73 13.47
N GLU A 242 2.24 4.81 12.72
CA GLU A 242 3.12 5.97 12.53
C GLU A 242 3.57 6.63 13.86
N LYS A 243 2.69 6.65 14.86
CA LYS A 243 3.00 7.20 16.18
C LYS A 243 3.67 6.14 17.05
N LEU A 244 3.11 4.93 17.03
CA LEU A 244 3.51 3.84 17.92
C LEU A 244 4.93 3.33 17.64
N VAL A 245 5.40 3.39 16.38
CA VAL A 245 6.76 2.99 15.99
C VAL A 245 7.87 3.77 16.74
N ASN A 246 7.55 4.92 17.32
CA ASN A 246 8.47 5.72 18.15
C ASN A 246 8.52 5.26 19.63
N LEU A 247 7.68 4.31 20.04
CA LEU A 247 7.50 3.91 21.44
C LEU A 247 8.16 2.57 21.78
N TYR A 248 8.56 1.80 20.78
CA TYR A 248 9.21 0.49 20.90
C TYR A 248 10.36 0.38 19.89
N ASP A 249 11.23 -0.58 20.11
CA ASP A 249 12.15 -1.07 19.07
C ASP A 249 11.80 -2.52 18.71
N GLY A 250 12.11 -2.92 17.46
CA GLY A 250 12.03 -4.30 16.99
C GLY A 250 13.35 -5.05 17.17
N LEU A 251 13.45 -6.24 16.58
CA LEU A 251 14.71 -7.00 16.53
C LEU A 251 15.76 -6.26 15.72
N LEU A 252 15.38 -5.74 14.57
CA LEU A 252 16.21 -5.00 13.62
C LEU A 252 15.52 -3.69 13.30
N GLU A 253 16.28 -2.70 12.80
CA GLU A 253 15.75 -1.40 12.33
C GLU A 253 16.45 -1.00 11.03
N TYR A 254 15.88 -0.07 10.26
CA TYR A 254 16.52 0.51 9.08
C TYR A 254 17.14 1.86 9.40
N ASP A 255 18.33 2.09 8.86
CA ASP A 255 18.98 3.39 8.92
C ASP A 255 18.53 4.31 7.76
N VAL A 256 19.11 5.51 7.71
CA VAL A 256 18.80 6.53 6.70
C VAL A 256 19.25 6.18 5.28
N GLU A 257 20.04 5.13 5.12
CA GLU A 257 20.52 4.61 3.83
C GLU A 257 19.74 3.37 3.37
N ASN A 258 18.66 3.02 4.09
CA ASN A 258 17.87 1.79 3.92
C ASN A 258 18.70 0.52 4.12
N VAL A 259 19.62 0.56 5.05
CA VAL A 259 20.44 -0.58 5.45
C VAL A 259 19.96 -1.09 6.80
N GLN A 260 19.68 -2.39 6.88
CA GLN A 260 19.22 -3.02 8.11
C GLN A 260 20.32 -3.06 9.17
N GLN A 261 19.99 -2.62 10.37
CA GLN A 261 20.88 -2.51 11.52
C GLN A 261 20.38 -3.32 12.71
N PRO A 262 21.27 -3.81 13.58
CA PRO A 262 20.89 -4.40 14.87
C PRO A 262 20.18 -3.39 15.78
N ALA A 263 19.00 -3.78 16.30
CA ALA A 263 18.27 -3.02 17.31
C ALA A 263 18.22 -3.80 18.64
N LEU A 264 17.08 -4.40 19.01
CA LEU A 264 17.01 -5.24 20.21
C LEU A 264 17.70 -6.59 20.03
N ALA A 265 17.90 -7.08 18.81
CA ALA A 265 18.81 -8.16 18.53
C ALA A 265 20.23 -7.60 18.28
N GLU A 266 21.24 -8.10 18.99
CA GLU A 266 22.67 -7.75 18.76
C GLU A 266 23.22 -8.46 17.52
N SER A 267 22.71 -9.65 17.22
CA SER A 267 23.06 -10.50 16.08
C SER A 267 22.01 -11.56 15.84
N TYR A 268 22.10 -12.19 14.69
CA TYR A 268 21.31 -13.38 14.36
C TYR A 268 22.15 -14.40 13.60
N GLU A 269 21.68 -15.64 13.60
CA GLU A 269 22.22 -16.75 12.81
C GLU A 269 21.05 -17.39 12.04
N GLU A 270 21.27 -17.67 10.75
CA GLU A 270 20.38 -18.42 9.88
C GLU A 270 20.88 -19.85 9.73
N SER A 271 20.00 -20.83 9.81
CA SER A 271 20.32 -22.24 9.58
C SER A 271 20.65 -22.51 8.10
N GLU A 272 21.42 -23.57 7.82
CA GLU A 272 21.84 -23.95 6.46
C GLU A 272 20.65 -24.19 5.50
N ASP A 273 19.51 -24.61 6.02
CA ASP A 273 18.29 -24.83 5.24
C ASP A 273 17.44 -23.57 5.08
N GLY A 274 17.80 -22.46 5.73
CA GLY A 274 17.08 -21.17 5.66
C GLY A 274 15.73 -21.18 6.38
N LEU A 275 15.47 -22.15 7.25
CA LEU A 275 14.18 -22.30 7.93
C LEU A 275 14.19 -21.87 9.39
N THR A 276 15.37 -21.69 10.01
CA THR A 276 15.48 -21.30 11.40
C THR A 276 16.38 -20.09 11.56
N TYR A 277 15.88 -19.08 12.26
CA TYR A 277 16.61 -17.87 12.61
C TYR A 277 16.75 -17.75 14.11
N THR A 278 17.97 -17.67 14.62
CA THR A 278 18.28 -17.54 16.04
C THR A 278 18.83 -16.15 16.32
N PHE A 279 18.14 -15.37 17.16
CA PHE A 279 18.49 -13.98 17.51
C PHE A 279 19.07 -13.92 18.91
N LYS A 280 20.18 -13.18 19.08
CA LYS A 280 20.71 -12.83 20.37
C LYS A 280 20.13 -11.49 20.82
N ILE A 281 19.31 -11.51 21.84
CA ILE A 281 18.64 -10.33 22.39
C ILE A 281 19.60 -9.53 23.28
N ARG A 282 19.57 -8.22 23.18
CA ARG A 282 20.37 -7.27 23.93
C ARG A 282 20.05 -7.34 25.42
N GLU A 283 21.08 -7.57 26.24
CA GLU A 283 20.94 -7.63 27.68
C GLU A 283 20.78 -6.24 28.32
N GLY A 284 20.02 -6.14 29.39
CA GLY A 284 19.88 -4.92 30.21
C GLY A 284 18.91 -3.88 29.67
N VAL A 285 18.19 -4.15 28.59
CA VAL A 285 17.09 -3.29 28.12
C VAL A 285 15.93 -3.34 29.10
N LYS A 286 15.31 -2.19 29.37
CA LYS A 286 14.21 -2.07 30.33
C LYS A 286 12.91 -1.71 29.68
N TRP A 287 11.85 -2.32 30.12
CA TRP A 287 10.50 -1.80 29.97
C TRP A 287 10.25 -0.71 30.99
N VAL A 288 9.66 0.40 30.54
CA VAL A 288 9.27 1.50 31.42
C VAL A 288 7.80 1.87 31.21
N ASP A 289 7.18 2.49 32.21
CA ASP A 289 5.84 3.06 32.09
C ASP A 289 5.89 4.50 31.49
N SER A 290 4.74 5.14 31.30
CA SER A 290 4.60 6.51 30.79
C SER A 290 5.34 7.57 31.64
N GLN A 291 5.69 7.25 32.87
CA GLN A 291 6.45 8.10 33.80
C GLN A 291 7.96 7.82 33.75
N GLY A 292 8.41 6.89 32.90
CA GLY A 292 9.80 6.46 32.80
C GLY A 292 10.28 5.57 33.97
N ARG A 293 9.38 4.97 34.74
CA ARG A 293 9.72 4.05 35.84
C ARG A 293 9.91 2.64 35.26
N GLU A 294 11.01 1.99 35.63
CA GLU A 294 11.27 0.62 35.21
C GLU A 294 10.18 -0.33 35.77
N VAL A 295 9.61 -1.16 34.90
CA VAL A 295 8.53 -2.12 35.23
C VAL A 295 8.96 -3.58 35.01
N ALA A 296 9.87 -3.85 34.08
CA ALA A 296 10.43 -5.18 33.81
C ALA A 296 11.77 -5.09 33.08
N ASP A 297 12.53 -6.18 33.05
CA ASP A 297 13.59 -6.41 32.08
C ASP A 297 12.99 -6.91 30.77
N LEU A 298 13.55 -6.51 29.63
CA LEU A 298 13.18 -7.05 28.33
C LEU A 298 13.93 -8.35 28.10
N THR A 299 13.21 -9.38 27.68
CA THR A 299 13.74 -10.73 27.41
C THR A 299 13.22 -11.29 26.09
N ALA A 300 13.76 -12.42 25.66
CA ALA A 300 13.28 -13.15 24.48
C ALA A 300 11.81 -13.58 24.60
N ASP A 301 11.31 -13.84 25.83
CA ASP A 301 9.89 -14.20 26.07
C ASP A 301 8.93 -13.05 25.72
N ASP A 302 9.38 -11.80 25.75
CA ASP A 302 8.55 -10.66 25.37
C ASP A 302 8.23 -10.64 23.86
N PHE A 303 9.10 -11.19 23.01
CA PHE A 303 8.82 -11.40 21.59
C PHE A 303 7.85 -12.55 21.35
N VAL A 304 7.95 -13.62 22.15
CA VAL A 304 6.98 -14.73 22.13
C VAL A 304 5.62 -14.23 22.57
N ALA A 305 5.56 -13.42 23.62
CA ALA A 305 4.33 -12.78 24.11
C ALA A 305 3.74 -11.82 23.05
N GLY A 306 4.59 -11.04 22.39
CA GLY A 306 4.18 -10.13 21.31
C GLY A 306 3.52 -10.88 20.16
N MET A 307 4.17 -11.92 19.66
CA MET A 307 3.63 -12.73 18.56
C MET A 307 2.31 -13.42 18.95
N GLN A 308 2.21 -13.97 20.17
CA GLN A 308 0.97 -14.55 20.64
C GLN A 308 -0.15 -13.52 20.74
N HIS A 309 0.14 -12.36 21.32
CA HIS A 309 -0.85 -11.29 21.48
C HIS A 309 -1.33 -10.76 20.12
N MET A 310 -0.44 -10.58 19.15
CA MET A 310 -0.78 -10.16 17.79
C MET A 310 -1.79 -11.12 17.15
N MET A 311 -1.53 -12.45 17.25
CA MET A 311 -2.44 -13.47 16.72
C MET A 311 -3.76 -13.57 17.52
N ASP A 312 -3.74 -13.31 18.83
CA ASP A 312 -4.95 -13.31 19.68
C ASP A 312 -5.83 -12.09 19.41
N ALA A 313 -5.22 -10.93 19.16
CA ALA A 313 -5.90 -9.65 19.00
C ALA A 313 -6.65 -9.52 17.68
N MET A 314 -6.19 -10.22 16.63
CA MET A 314 -6.79 -10.18 15.29
C MET A 314 -6.94 -8.74 14.78
N GLY A 315 -5.83 -7.99 14.78
CA GLY A 315 -5.75 -6.57 14.44
C GLY A 315 -5.77 -6.27 12.94
N GLY A 316 -5.68 -7.32 12.10
CA GLY A 316 -5.76 -7.23 10.63
C GLY A 316 -4.39 -7.29 9.92
N LEU A 317 -3.30 -7.67 10.62
CA LEU A 317 -1.98 -7.88 10.03
C LEU A 317 -1.51 -9.35 10.16
N GLU A 318 -2.41 -10.27 10.48
CA GLU A 318 -2.13 -11.69 10.68
C GLU A 318 -1.58 -12.34 9.41
N TYR A 319 -1.99 -11.85 8.23
CA TYR A 319 -1.52 -12.33 6.93
C TYR A 319 0.00 -12.26 6.77
N LEU A 320 0.68 -11.35 7.48
CA LEU A 320 2.14 -11.23 7.42
C LEU A 320 2.88 -12.44 8.01
N VAL A 321 2.23 -13.23 8.85
CA VAL A 321 2.82 -14.41 9.48
C VAL A 321 2.20 -15.72 9.01
N GLN A 322 1.06 -15.67 8.33
CA GLN A 322 0.41 -16.83 7.72
C GLN A 322 1.23 -17.34 6.54
N GLY A 323 1.42 -18.66 6.45
CA GLY A 323 2.30 -19.29 5.46
C GLY A 323 3.79 -19.00 5.65
N VAL A 324 4.17 -18.22 6.68
CA VAL A 324 5.56 -17.84 6.98
C VAL A 324 6.06 -18.52 8.25
N ILE A 325 5.36 -18.34 9.37
CA ILE A 325 5.76 -18.91 10.68
C ILE A 325 5.09 -20.25 10.88
N VAL A 326 5.86 -21.29 11.21
CA VAL A 326 5.32 -22.63 11.51
C VAL A 326 4.16 -22.55 12.48
N GLY A 327 3.03 -23.18 12.11
CA GLY A 327 1.85 -23.30 12.96
C GLY A 327 1.04 -22.02 13.16
N ALA A 328 1.43 -20.90 12.53
CA ALA A 328 0.69 -19.64 12.63
C ALA A 328 -0.72 -19.78 12.05
N ASP A 329 -0.87 -20.38 10.88
CA ASP A 329 -2.18 -20.59 10.23
C ASP A 329 -3.13 -21.39 11.12
N ALA A 330 -2.67 -22.53 11.65
CA ALA A 330 -3.48 -23.37 12.51
C ALA A 330 -3.93 -22.65 13.80
N TYR A 331 -3.06 -21.79 14.35
CA TYR A 331 -3.39 -21.00 15.53
C TYR A 331 -4.36 -19.85 15.20
N ILE A 332 -4.10 -19.06 14.16
CA ILE A 332 -4.94 -17.94 13.73
C ILE A 332 -6.35 -18.44 13.35
N ASN A 333 -6.44 -19.54 12.60
CA ASN A 333 -7.71 -20.11 12.14
C ASN A 333 -8.48 -20.89 13.23
N GLY A 334 -7.94 -21.00 14.44
CA GLY A 334 -8.58 -21.70 15.56
C GLY A 334 -8.55 -23.23 15.46
N GLU A 335 -7.73 -23.79 14.57
CA GLU A 335 -7.50 -25.23 14.45
C GLU A 335 -6.64 -25.75 15.61
N SER A 336 -5.76 -24.89 16.14
CA SER A 336 -4.97 -25.12 17.35
C SER A 336 -5.17 -23.96 18.32
N THR A 337 -5.31 -24.29 19.62
CA THR A 337 -5.27 -23.32 20.73
C THR A 337 -3.97 -23.39 21.51
N ASP A 338 -3.05 -24.27 21.12
CA ASP A 338 -1.75 -24.45 21.76
C ASP A 338 -0.69 -23.62 21.06
N PHE A 339 -0.42 -22.42 21.57
CA PHE A 339 0.59 -21.51 21.03
C PHE A 339 2.01 -22.10 21.05
N SER A 340 2.29 -23.11 21.88
CA SER A 340 3.61 -23.76 21.89
C SER A 340 3.96 -24.48 20.58
N THR A 341 2.96 -24.69 19.71
CA THR A 341 3.14 -25.24 18.35
C THR A 341 3.58 -24.20 17.33
N VAL A 342 3.47 -22.91 17.66
CA VAL A 342 3.91 -21.81 16.78
C VAL A 342 5.43 -21.69 16.81
N GLY A 343 6.02 -21.43 15.65
CA GLY A 343 7.45 -21.39 15.40
C GLY A 343 8.14 -20.13 15.96
N VAL A 344 7.78 -19.69 17.17
CA VAL A 344 8.49 -18.62 17.89
C VAL A 344 8.76 -19.08 19.31
N LYS A 345 10.05 -19.07 19.75
CA LYS A 345 10.45 -19.63 21.06
C LYS A 345 11.55 -18.84 21.73
N ALA A 346 11.40 -18.57 23.00
CA ALA A 346 12.51 -18.17 23.88
C ALA A 346 13.27 -19.43 24.32
N ILE A 347 14.50 -19.60 23.83
CA ILE A 347 15.37 -20.73 24.18
C ILE A 347 15.96 -20.50 25.58
N ASP A 348 16.27 -19.25 25.88
CA ASP A 348 16.64 -18.72 27.19
C ASP A 348 16.26 -17.23 27.24
N ASP A 349 16.59 -16.52 28.32
CA ASP A 349 16.19 -15.12 28.55
C ASP A 349 16.65 -14.19 27.41
N TYR A 350 17.72 -14.52 26.67
CA TYR A 350 18.32 -13.68 25.66
C TYR A 350 18.56 -14.36 24.30
N THR A 351 17.96 -15.53 24.09
CA THR A 351 18.02 -16.27 22.84
C THR A 351 16.61 -16.53 22.32
N LEU A 352 16.25 -15.90 21.21
CA LEU A 352 14.98 -16.05 20.51
C LEU A 352 15.15 -16.86 19.24
N GLU A 353 14.26 -17.82 18.98
CA GLU A 353 14.26 -18.61 17.75
C GLU A 353 12.93 -18.45 17.00
N TYR A 354 13.03 -18.20 15.68
CA TYR A 354 11.93 -18.32 14.74
C TYR A 354 12.15 -19.53 13.83
N THR A 355 11.06 -20.29 13.58
CA THR A 355 11.04 -21.40 12.62
C THR A 355 9.99 -21.11 11.55
N LEU A 356 10.42 -21.12 10.29
CA LEU A 356 9.59 -20.80 9.11
C LEU A 356 9.03 -22.08 8.48
N GLU A 357 7.84 -21.99 7.89
CA GLU A 357 7.23 -23.10 7.14
C GLU A 357 7.95 -23.40 5.83
N GLN A 358 8.52 -22.36 5.22
CA GLN A 358 9.27 -22.44 3.97
C GLN A 358 10.36 -21.38 3.95
N LYS A 359 11.32 -21.51 3.02
CA LYS A 359 12.32 -20.45 2.79
C LYS A 359 11.62 -19.15 2.42
N THR A 360 11.83 -18.12 3.22
CA THR A 360 11.25 -16.79 3.03
C THR A 360 12.40 -15.79 2.91
N PRO A 361 12.89 -15.51 1.69
CA PRO A 361 14.11 -14.72 1.49
C PRO A 361 14.00 -13.29 2.04
N TYR A 362 12.77 -12.80 2.23
CA TYR A 362 12.49 -11.47 2.74
C TYR A 362 12.17 -11.45 4.26
N PHE A 363 12.27 -12.57 4.97
CA PHE A 363 11.90 -12.67 6.38
C PHE A 363 12.56 -11.61 7.27
N LEU A 364 13.86 -11.37 7.09
CA LEU A 364 14.56 -10.35 7.87
C LEU A 364 14.00 -8.94 7.63
N THR A 365 13.51 -8.65 6.43
CA THR A 365 12.93 -7.32 6.12
C THR A 365 11.59 -7.10 6.82
N MET A 366 10.87 -8.16 7.18
CA MET A 366 9.61 -8.08 7.92
C MET A 366 9.80 -7.67 9.38
N LEU A 367 10.99 -7.94 9.95
CA LEU A 367 11.25 -7.78 11.38
C LEU A 367 11.29 -6.34 11.89
N SER A 368 11.26 -5.36 11.00
CA SER A 368 11.05 -3.94 11.32
C SER A 368 9.56 -3.56 11.42
N TYR A 369 8.66 -4.44 11.02
CA TYR A 369 7.23 -4.18 11.06
C TYR A 369 6.64 -4.44 12.47
N GLY A 370 5.60 -3.67 12.83
CA GLY A 370 4.99 -3.68 14.16
C GLY A 370 4.48 -5.05 14.65
N VAL A 371 4.13 -5.97 13.77
CA VAL A 371 3.67 -7.33 14.14
C VAL A 371 4.75 -8.18 14.81
N PHE A 372 6.02 -7.80 14.65
CA PHE A 372 7.17 -8.44 15.30
C PHE A 372 7.67 -7.66 16.53
N ALA A 373 6.90 -6.65 16.98
CA ALA A 373 7.25 -5.89 18.18
C ALA A 373 7.17 -6.78 19.44
N PRO A 374 8.06 -6.56 20.43
CA PRO A 374 7.94 -7.24 21.71
C PRO A 374 6.79 -6.67 22.55
N LEU A 375 6.25 -7.48 23.45
CA LEU A 375 5.23 -7.12 24.43
C LEU A 375 5.70 -7.53 25.83
N SER A 376 5.78 -6.59 26.78
CA SER A 376 6.07 -6.95 28.17
C SER A 376 4.98 -7.82 28.75
N ARG A 377 5.21 -9.15 28.82
CA ARG A 377 4.26 -10.12 29.35
C ARG A 377 3.76 -9.71 30.74
N THR A 378 4.68 -9.38 31.63
CA THR A 378 4.35 -9.00 33.01
C THR A 378 3.48 -7.74 33.08
N TYR A 379 3.77 -6.73 32.24
CA TYR A 379 2.99 -5.49 32.23
C TYR A 379 1.60 -5.73 31.61
N TYR A 380 1.53 -6.47 30.51
CA TYR A 380 0.28 -6.82 29.82
C TYR A 380 -0.69 -7.56 30.75
N GLU A 381 -0.22 -8.61 31.43
CA GLU A 381 -1.02 -9.34 32.42
C GLU A 381 -1.42 -8.45 33.62
N GLY A 382 -0.51 -7.54 34.04
CA GLY A 382 -0.77 -6.54 35.08
C GLY A 382 -1.88 -5.54 34.70
N GLN A 383 -2.10 -5.28 33.40
CA GLN A 383 -3.22 -4.48 32.90
C GLN A 383 -4.51 -5.31 32.73
N GLY A 384 -4.49 -6.57 33.07
CA GLY A 384 -5.62 -7.48 32.93
C GLY A 384 -5.71 -8.19 31.60
N GLY A 385 -4.67 -8.07 30.77
CA GLY A 385 -4.55 -8.78 29.50
C GLY A 385 -4.42 -10.28 29.72
N GLN A 386 -4.95 -11.05 28.80
CA GLN A 386 -4.94 -12.53 28.82
C GLN A 386 -4.53 -13.04 27.45
N PHE A 387 -3.73 -14.11 27.44
CA PHE A 387 -3.35 -14.80 26.22
C PHE A 387 -4.33 -15.93 25.88
N GLY A 388 -4.57 -16.13 24.60
CA GLY A 388 -5.47 -17.11 24.03
C GLY A 388 -6.55 -16.45 23.16
N GLN A 389 -6.96 -17.13 22.10
CA GLN A 389 -7.96 -16.60 21.17
C GLN A 389 -9.27 -16.22 21.87
N GLY A 390 -9.80 -15.05 21.50
CA GLY A 390 -11.04 -14.52 22.03
C GLY A 390 -10.94 -13.98 23.47
N THR A 391 -9.74 -13.87 24.02
CA THR A 391 -9.49 -13.21 25.31
C THR A 391 -9.30 -11.69 25.09
N GLY A 392 -9.49 -10.91 26.14
CA GLY A 392 -9.39 -9.46 26.06
C GLY A 392 -8.04 -8.92 26.52
N SER A 393 -7.63 -7.77 26.00
CA SER A 393 -6.41 -7.06 26.39
C SER A 393 -6.52 -6.33 27.74
N GLY A 394 -7.65 -6.44 28.44
CA GLY A 394 -7.89 -5.70 29.67
C GLY A 394 -7.89 -4.18 29.41
N ASN A 395 -7.01 -3.46 30.13
CA ASN A 395 -6.79 -2.04 29.89
C ASN A 395 -5.58 -1.76 28.97
N TYR A 396 -4.83 -2.77 28.53
CA TYR A 396 -3.65 -2.58 27.68
C TYR A 396 -4.04 -1.92 26.35
N GLY A 397 -3.30 -0.91 25.94
CA GLY A 397 -3.50 -0.20 24.68
C GLY A 397 -4.68 0.80 24.66
N THR A 398 -5.44 0.96 25.75
CA THR A 398 -6.59 1.89 25.79
C THR A 398 -6.16 3.35 25.79
N ASP A 399 -5.01 3.65 26.33
CA ASP A 399 -4.38 4.97 26.39
C ASP A 399 -2.87 4.85 26.66
N PRO A 400 -2.10 5.95 26.58
CA PRO A 400 -0.65 5.93 26.79
C PRO A 400 -0.19 5.49 28.19
N ASP A 401 -1.02 5.59 29.21
CA ASP A 401 -0.67 5.19 30.59
C ASP A 401 -0.82 3.67 30.78
N HIS A 402 -1.45 2.98 29.82
CA HIS A 402 -1.71 1.56 29.86
C HIS A 402 -0.89 0.74 28.84
N ILE A 403 0.26 1.26 28.40
CA ILE A 403 1.26 0.51 27.62
C ILE A 403 2.62 0.57 28.34
N ALA A 404 3.52 -0.36 28.02
CA ALA A 404 4.93 -0.30 28.39
C ALA A 404 5.77 0.13 27.19
N TYR A 405 6.89 0.78 27.46
CA TYR A 405 7.77 1.40 26.47
C TYR A 405 9.16 0.79 26.53
N CYS A 406 9.75 0.45 25.39
CA CYS A 406 11.16 0.07 25.28
C CYS A 406 11.92 0.90 24.24
N GLY A 407 11.23 1.73 23.45
CA GLY A 407 11.77 2.57 22.39
C GLY A 407 12.26 3.94 22.85
N PRO A 408 12.60 4.83 21.87
CA PRO A 408 13.25 6.10 22.13
C PRO A 408 12.38 7.14 22.84
N PHE A 409 11.05 7.02 22.81
CA PHE A 409 10.14 8.02 23.38
C PHE A 409 9.10 7.42 24.32
N LEU A 410 8.60 8.28 25.22
CA LEU A 410 7.44 8.07 26.09
C LEU A 410 6.39 9.11 25.77
N VAL A 411 5.12 8.76 25.74
CA VAL A 411 4.02 9.72 25.63
C VAL A 411 3.81 10.36 26.99
N THR A 412 4.05 11.68 27.07
CA THR A 412 3.92 12.45 28.31
C THR A 412 2.65 13.28 28.37
N SER A 413 2.00 13.50 27.23
CA SER A 413 0.70 14.17 27.13
C SER A 413 -0.01 13.75 25.86
N PHE A 414 -1.28 13.46 26.00
CA PHE A 414 -2.21 13.22 24.89
C PHE A 414 -3.49 14.04 25.13
N THR A 415 -3.86 14.83 24.15
CA THR A 415 -5.13 15.57 24.12
C THR A 415 -5.80 15.31 22.77
N GLU A 416 -6.89 14.59 22.81
CA GLU A 416 -7.63 14.17 21.61
C GLU A 416 -7.95 15.35 20.69
N ASN A 417 -7.73 15.16 19.38
CA ASN A 417 -7.90 16.15 18.32
C ASN A 417 -7.12 17.47 18.59
N ASN A 418 -6.00 17.39 19.28
CA ASN A 418 -5.15 18.53 19.55
C ASN A 418 -3.66 18.20 19.45
N SER A 419 -3.13 17.32 20.31
CA SER A 419 -1.69 17.05 20.30
C SER A 419 -1.30 15.77 21.05
N ILE A 420 -0.20 15.15 20.56
CA ILE A 420 0.52 14.11 21.29
C ILE A 420 1.92 14.64 21.55
N VAL A 421 2.36 14.63 22.82
CA VAL A 421 3.71 15.06 23.23
C VAL A 421 4.49 13.83 23.70
N MET A 422 5.58 13.57 23.01
CA MET A 422 6.49 12.49 23.34
C MET A 422 7.83 13.07 23.81
N LYS A 423 8.42 12.51 24.87
CA LYS A 423 9.72 12.89 25.42
C LYS A 423 10.68 11.71 25.35
N ALA A 424 11.96 12.01 25.21
CA ALA A 424 13.01 11.00 25.20
C ALA A 424 12.89 10.07 26.42
N ASN A 425 12.94 8.76 26.17
CA ASN A 425 12.96 7.74 27.20
C ASN A 425 14.34 7.73 27.92
N PRO A 426 14.41 8.02 29.23
CA PRO A 426 15.69 8.10 29.92
C PRO A 426 16.39 6.73 30.06
N SER A 427 15.62 5.63 29.93
CA SER A 427 16.11 4.25 30.01
C SER A 427 16.34 3.63 28.63
N TYR A 428 16.19 4.41 27.53
CA TYR A 428 16.43 3.91 26.19
C TYR A 428 17.88 3.42 26.03
N TRP A 429 18.04 2.23 25.47
CA TRP A 429 19.34 1.59 25.33
C TRP A 429 20.31 2.40 24.43
N ASN A 430 19.77 3.08 23.38
CA ASN A 430 20.54 3.85 22.40
C ASN A 430 20.43 5.38 22.61
N LYS A 431 20.12 5.84 23.81
CA LYS A 431 19.84 7.26 24.13
C LYS A 431 20.97 8.24 23.81
N ASP A 432 22.22 7.75 23.76
CA ASP A 432 23.39 8.58 23.46
C ASP A 432 23.47 8.97 21.99
N ASN A 433 22.80 8.23 21.10
CA ASN A 433 22.70 8.50 19.67
C ASN A 433 21.37 9.18 19.27
N GLN A 434 20.52 9.53 20.23
CA GLN A 434 19.23 10.17 19.99
C GLN A 434 19.37 11.69 19.88
N ASN A 435 19.10 12.27 18.69
CA ASN A 435 19.17 13.71 18.44
C ASN A 435 17.91 14.44 18.94
N ILE A 436 16.72 13.90 18.68
CA ILE A 436 15.44 14.49 19.08
C ILE A 436 15.07 14.05 20.48
N LYS A 437 14.82 15.02 21.38
CA LYS A 437 14.39 14.78 22.76
C LYS A 437 12.91 15.07 22.99
N THR A 438 12.28 15.81 22.07
CA THR A 438 10.85 16.10 22.08
C THR A 438 10.28 15.89 20.69
N LEU A 439 9.29 14.99 20.58
CA LEU A 439 8.51 14.76 19.37
C LEU A 439 7.07 15.18 19.66
N ASN A 440 6.55 16.12 18.90
CA ASN A 440 5.17 16.58 19.01
C ASN A 440 4.41 16.22 17.74
N TRP A 441 3.23 15.65 17.91
CA TRP A 441 2.25 15.48 16.86
C TRP A 441 1.20 16.56 17.02
N VAL A 442 1.07 17.43 16.01
CA VAL A 442 0.21 18.62 16.03
C VAL A 442 -1.01 18.35 15.18
N PHE A 443 -2.18 18.32 15.79
CA PHE A 443 -3.41 17.99 15.08
C PHE A 443 -3.84 19.08 14.11
N GLU A 444 -4.26 18.66 12.90
CA GLU A 444 -4.93 19.49 11.92
C GLU A 444 -6.05 18.70 11.25
N ASP A 445 -7.22 19.30 11.14
CA ASP A 445 -8.41 18.67 10.53
C ASP A 445 -8.42 18.75 9.01
N GLY A 446 -7.41 19.41 8.40
CA GLY A 446 -7.25 19.57 6.96
C GLY A 446 -8.35 20.37 6.26
N THR A 447 -9.24 21.04 6.97
CA THR A 447 -10.30 21.88 6.37
C THR A 447 -9.74 23.17 5.74
N ASP A 448 -8.59 23.67 6.23
CA ASP A 448 -7.86 24.80 5.66
C ASP A 448 -6.61 24.31 4.92
N VAL A 449 -6.68 24.30 3.59
CA VAL A 449 -5.60 23.84 2.70
C VAL A 449 -4.29 24.63 2.85
N THR A 450 -4.32 25.79 3.50
CA THR A 450 -3.16 26.63 3.73
C THR A 450 -2.60 26.56 5.15
N LYS A 451 -3.32 25.91 6.07
CA LYS A 451 -2.97 25.84 7.49
C LYS A 451 -1.58 25.24 7.71
N ALA A 452 -1.30 24.08 7.11
CA ALA A 452 -0.01 23.42 7.26
C ALA A 452 1.15 24.30 6.77
N TYR A 453 0.98 25.02 5.67
CA TYR A 453 1.97 26.00 5.21
C TYR A 453 2.17 27.11 6.24
N ASN A 454 1.09 27.73 6.73
CA ASN A 454 1.15 28.79 7.72
C ASN A 454 1.79 28.33 9.04
N ASP A 455 1.44 27.14 9.52
CA ASP A 455 2.02 26.53 10.71
C ASP A 455 3.52 26.22 10.52
N CYS A 456 3.91 25.78 9.34
CA CYS A 456 5.31 25.57 9.03
C CYS A 456 6.09 26.88 8.98
N VAL A 457 5.56 27.93 8.36
CA VAL A 457 6.20 29.27 8.35
C VAL A 457 6.33 29.81 9.77
N ALA A 458 5.30 29.62 10.61
CA ALA A 458 5.32 30.01 12.02
C ALA A 458 6.25 29.16 12.91
N GLY A 459 6.74 28.00 12.42
CA GLY A 459 7.57 27.07 13.18
C GLY A 459 6.78 26.12 14.10
N THR A 460 5.45 26.07 13.96
CA THR A 460 4.57 25.15 14.70
C THR A 460 4.80 23.71 14.26
N ILE A 461 5.03 23.49 12.97
CA ILE A 461 5.48 22.21 12.42
C ILE A 461 6.83 22.36 11.71
N THR A 462 7.60 21.28 11.65
CA THR A 462 9.00 21.29 11.20
C THR A 462 9.12 21.31 9.67
N SER A 463 8.17 20.70 8.96
CA SER A 463 8.20 20.62 7.50
C SER A 463 6.79 20.57 6.92
N VAL A 464 6.66 20.95 5.64
CA VAL A 464 5.40 20.90 4.89
C VAL A 464 5.64 20.60 3.44
N GLY A 465 4.84 19.68 2.87
CA GLY A 465 4.70 19.52 1.42
C GLY A 465 3.84 20.64 0.84
N LEU A 466 4.21 21.14 -0.34
CA LEU A 466 3.45 22.20 -1.02
C LEU A 466 2.53 21.59 -2.09
N ASN A 467 1.33 22.13 -2.19
CA ASN A 467 0.37 21.90 -3.25
C ASN A 467 0.23 23.16 -4.13
N THR A 468 -0.55 23.12 -5.18
CA THR A 468 -0.74 24.25 -6.11
C THR A 468 -1.08 25.57 -5.43
N SER A 469 -1.97 25.56 -4.40
CA SER A 469 -2.36 26.76 -3.65
C SER A 469 -1.25 27.29 -2.75
N THR A 470 -0.52 26.40 -2.08
CA THR A 470 0.55 26.77 -1.15
C THR A 470 1.86 27.10 -1.86
N ILE A 471 2.10 26.59 -3.08
CA ILE A 471 3.19 27.05 -3.96
C ILE A 471 3.04 28.55 -4.25
N GLU A 472 1.84 29.01 -4.61
CA GLU A 472 1.60 30.43 -4.88
C GLU A 472 1.76 31.29 -3.60
N SER A 473 1.34 30.80 -2.45
CA SER A 473 1.58 31.44 -1.16
C SER A 473 3.09 31.56 -0.85
N ALA A 474 3.84 30.46 -1.04
CA ALA A 474 5.28 30.44 -0.82
C ALA A 474 6.05 31.38 -1.76
N LYS A 475 5.61 31.50 -3.03
CA LYS A 475 6.16 32.47 -3.99
C LYS A 475 5.88 33.91 -3.54
N ALA A 476 4.64 34.20 -3.11
CA ALA A 476 4.24 35.52 -2.65
C ALA A 476 5.03 35.97 -1.41
N ASP A 477 5.31 35.03 -0.49
CA ASP A 477 6.08 35.30 0.75
C ASP A 477 7.60 35.29 0.51
N GLY A 478 8.08 34.95 -0.68
CA GLY A 478 9.51 34.83 -1.00
C GLY A 478 10.19 33.61 -0.35
N ASN A 479 9.42 32.64 0.14
CA ASN A 479 9.93 31.41 0.71
C ASN A 479 10.24 30.36 -0.37
N PHE A 480 9.52 30.38 -1.48
CA PHE A 480 9.66 29.38 -2.54
C PHE A 480 11.07 29.35 -3.13
N ASP A 481 11.55 30.46 -3.68
CA ASP A 481 12.86 30.54 -4.36
C ASP A 481 14.03 30.26 -3.41
N LYS A 482 13.83 30.45 -2.12
CA LYS A 482 14.90 30.35 -1.12
C LYS A 482 14.97 29.00 -0.42
N TYR A 483 13.83 28.34 -0.24
CA TYR A 483 13.74 27.19 0.64
C TYR A 483 13.02 25.97 0.04
N ALA A 484 12.28 26.14 -1.09
CA ALA A 484 11.58 25.00 -1.66
C ALA A 484 12.56 24.00 -2.27
N VAL A 485 12.38 22.75 -1.88
CA VAL A 485 13.12 21.60 -2.44
C VAL A 485 12.15 20.57 -2.94
N VAL A 486 12.54 19.80 -3.94
CA VAL A 486 11.77 18.64 -4.40
C VAL A 486 12.13 17.44 -3.52
N THR A 487 11.09 16.80 -2.97
CA THR A 487 11.27 15.62 -2.11
C THR A 487 11.60 14.39 -2.93
N ASP A 488 12.22 13.39 -2.32
CA ASP A 488 12.39 12.09 -2.94
C ASP A 488 11.04 11.37 -3.01
N THR A 489 10.90 10.47 -3.97
CA THR A 489 9.77 9.53 -4.07
C THR A 489 10.04 8.30 -3.21
N ASP A 490 8.99 7.54 -2.89
CA ASP A 490 9.11 6.30 -2.12
C ASP A 490 8.56 5.08 -2.89
N ALA A 491 8.40 3.98 -2.20
CA ALA A 491 7.93 2.73 -2.80
C ALA A 491 6.39 2.62 -2.88
N THR A 492 5.63 3.55 -2.33
CA THR A 492 4.15 3.54 -2.41
C THR A 492 3.68 3.76 -3.84
N THR A 493 2.74 2.95 -4.31
CA THR A 493 2.11 3.11 -5.63
C THR A 493 0.62 3.38 -5.46
N PHE A 494 0.16 4.54 -5.92
CA PHE A 494 -1.26 4.86 -6.02
C PHE A 494 -1.80 4.44 -7.37
N CYS A 495 -3.02 3.87 -7.39
CA CYS A 495 -3.62 3.26 -8.56
C CYS A 495 -5.06 3.70 -8.76
N GLY A 496 -5.50 3.68 -10.01
CA GLY A 496 -6.91 3.68 -10.39
C GLY A 496 -7.34 2.26 -10.77
N PHE A 497 -8.52 1.83 -10.34
CA PHE A 497 -9.06 0.49 -10.57
C PHE A 497 -10.32 0.52 -11.42
N LEU A 498 -10.50 -0.51 -12.25
CA LEU A 498 -11.72 -0.75 -13.02
C LEU A 498 -12.50 -1.91 -12.40
N ASN A 499 -13.75 -1.66 -12.06
CA ASN A 499 -14.66 -2.68 -11.53
C ASN A 499 -15.18 -3.56 -12.66
N THR A 500 -14.80 -4.82 -12.68
CA THR A 500 -15.14 -5.79 -13.74
C THR A 500 -16.41 -6.58 -13.45
N ASN A 501 -16.96 -6.45 -12.23
CA ASN A 501 -18.15 -7.22 -11.80
C ASN A 501 -19.05 -6.42 -10.85
N ARG A 502 -19.31 -5.16 -11.16
CA ARG A 502 -20.07 -4.24 -10.30
C ARG A 502 -21.45 -4.74 -9.93
N LYS A 503 -21.78 -4.74 -8.63
CA LYS A 503 -23.09 -5.03 -8.06
C LYS A 503 -23.67 -3.87 -7.26
N GLY A 504 -22.84 -3.00 -6.69
CA GLY A 504 -23.23 -1.82 -5.91
C GLY A 504 -23.46 -0.59 -6.79
N PHE A 505 -24.62 0.09 -6.64
CA PHE A 505 -24.97 1.32 -7.35
C PHE A 505 -25.37 2.45 -6.38
N ALA A 506 -25.18 2.25 -5.09
CA ALA A 506 -25.28 3.21 -4.01
C ALA A 506 -24.30 2.79 -2.91
N ASN A 507 -23.87 3.74 -2.06
CA ASN A 507 -22.97 3.40 -0.95
C ASN A 507 -23.63 2.39 0.00
N PHE A 508 -22.92 1.34 0.35
CA PHE A 508 -23.44 0.25 1.18
C PHE A 508 -23.80 0.68 2.61
N ASN A 509 -23.14 1.72 3.13
CA ASN A 509 -23.39 2.25 4.47
C ASN A 509 -24.63 3.14 4.55
N ASP A 510 -24.99 3.84 3.47
CA ASP A 510 -26.21 4.65 3.36
C ASP A 510 -26.66 4.79 1.91
N ALA A 511 -27.64 3.99 1.51
CA ALA A 511 -28.18 3.99 0.15
C ALA A 511 -28.88 5.30 -0.27
N THR A 512 -29.04 6.30 0.62
CA THR A 512 -29.60 7.61 0.29
C THR A 512 -28.52 8.62 -0.11
N VAL A 513 -27.26 8.33 0.21
CA VAL A 513 -26.10 9.15 -0.10
C VAL A 513 -25.31 8.52 -1.25
N THR A 514 -24.77 9.32 -2.13
CA THR A 514 -23.93 8.91 -3.26
C THR A 514 -24.53 7.74 -4.05
N LYS A 515 -25.33 8.06 -5.05
CA LYS A 515 -26.01 7.08 -5.91
C LYS A 515 -25.60 7.23 -7.35
N SER A 516 -25.51 6.10 -8.06
CA SER A 516 -25.48 6.05 -9.51
C SER A 516 -26.82 6.48 -10.11
N GLU A 517 -26.76 7.24 -11.21
CA GLU A 517 -27.93 7.59 -12.02
C GLU A 517 -28.17 6.63 -13.20
N LYS A 518 -27.33 5.58 -13.33
CA LYS A 518 -27.48 4.58 -14.38
C LYS A 518 -28.78 3.81 -14.26
N THR A 519 -29.29 3.41 -15.43
CA THR A 519 -30.32 2.36 -15.50
C THR A 519 -29.67 0.98 -15.28
N VAL A 520 -30.50 -0.01 -14.96
CA VAL A 520 -30.07 -1.43 -14.93
C VAL A 520 -29.42 -1.83 -16.26
N TRP A 521 -30.01 -1.39 -17.37
CA TRP A 521 -29.49 -1.67 -18.71
C TRP A 521 -28.09 -1.07 -18.92
N ASP A 522 -27.87 0.18 -18.54
CA ASP A 522 -26.54 0.82 -18.63
C ASP A 522 -25.52 0.12 -17.73
N GLY A 523 -25.92 -0.30 -16.53
CA GLY A 523 -25.10 -1.09 -15.62
C GLY A 523 -24.64 -2.41 -16.25
N GLN A 524 -25.56 -3.14 -16.86
CA GLN A 524 -25.27 -4.42 -17.54
C GLN A 524 -24.34 -4.24 -18.75
N ARG A 525 -24.59 -3.20 -19.58
CA ARG A 525 -23.71 -2.85 -20.70
C ARG A 525 -22.29 -2.52 -20.25
N THR A 526 -22.16 -1.75 -19.19
CA THR A 526 -20.87 -1.38 -18.64
C THR A 526 -20.16 -2.59 -18.04
N ALA A 527 -20.84 -3.46 -17.29
CA ALA A 527 -20.26 -4.67 -16.74
C ALA A 527 -19.69 -5.60 -17.83
N ILE A 528 -20.39 -5.77 -18.94
CA ILE A 528 -19.89 -6.55 -20.09
C ILE A 528 -18.69 -5.87 -20.74
N ALA A 529 -18.74 -4.54 -20.92
CA ALA A 529 -17.63 -3.78 -21.48
C ALA A 529 -16.39 -3.86 -20.57
N MET A 530 -16.53 -3.76 -19.26
CA MET A 530 -15.44 -3.89 -18.30
C MET A 530 -14.80 -5.28 -18.26
N GLN A 531 -15.51 -6.33 -18.67
CA GLN A 531 -14.94 -7.66 -18.83
C GLN A 531 -14.22 -7.87 -20.18
N ASN A 532 -14.37 -6.95 -21.13
CA ASN A 532 -13.66 -6.99 -22.41
C ASN A 532 -12.24 -6.42 -22.28
N HIS A 533 -11.23 -7.20 -22.63
CA HIS A 533 -9.82 -6.83 -22.50
C HIS A 533 -9.47 -5.58 -23.33
N ASN A 534 -9.88 -5.54 -24.60
CA ASN A 534 -9.61 -4.38 -25.47
C ASN A 534 -10.30 -3.10 -24.94
N PHE A 535 -11.49 -3.23 -24.33
CA PHE A 535 -12.18 -2.09 -23.72
C PHE A 535 -11.39 -1.55 -22.52
N ARG A 536 -10.93 -2.41 -21.62
CA ARG A 536 -10.13 -1.98 -20.49
C ARG A 536 -8.84 -1.28 -20.91
N LEU A 537 -8.09 -1.87 -21.84
CA LEU A 537 -6.89 -1.24 -22.42
C LEU A 537 -7.20 0.13 -23.03
N ALA A 538 -8.33 0.25 -23.74
CA ALA A 538 -8.75 1.54 -24.31
C ALA A 538 -8.98 2.59 -23.19
N VAL A 539 -9.62 2.22 -22.07
CA VAL A 539 -9.89 3.13 -20.95
C VAL A 539 -8.60 3.56 -20.26
N VAL A 540 -7.74 2.60 -19.83
CA VAL A 540 -6.54 2.92 -19.04
C VAL A 540 -5.49 3.67 -19.84
N THR A 541 -5.40 3.45 -21.16
CA THR A 541 -4.44 4.18 -22.02
C THR A 541 -4.98 5.49 -22.59
N SER A 542 -6.25 5.82 -22.29
CA SER A 542 -6.87 7.10 -22.67
C SER A 542 -6.66 8.22 -21.66
N LEU A 543 -6.15 7.93 -20.46
CA LEU A 543 -5.99 8.89 -19.37
C LEU A 543 -4.67 9.65 -19.50
N ASP A 544 -4.74 10.98 -19.71
CA ASP A 544 -3.60 11.91 -19.60
C ASP A 544 -3.23 12.10 -18.13
N ARG A 545 -2.36 11.22 -17.62
CA ARG A 545 -1.94 11.20 -16.23
C ARG A 545 -1.09 12.42 -15.85
N ALA A 546 -0.35 12.97 -16.80
CA ALA A 546 0.42 14.19 -16.58
C ALA A 546 -0.52 15.37 -16.26
N SER A 547 -1.56 15.58 -17.09
CA SER A 547 -2.55 16.63 -16.85
C SER A 547 -3.36 16.39 -15.56
N TYR A 548 -3.69 15.13 -15.26
CA TYR A 548 -4.35 14.73 -14.02
C TYR A 548 -3.48 15.05 -12.80
N ASN A 549 -2.18 14.73 -12.86
CA ASN A 549 -1.24 14.95 -11.77
C ASN A 549 -0.91 16.43 -11.57
N ALA A 550 -0.88 17.23 -12.65
CA ALA A 550 -0.66 18.67 -12.60
C ALA A 550 -1.65 19.41 -11.69
N GLN A 551 -2.87 18.87 -11.51
CA GLN A 551 -3.88 19.49 -10.67
C GLN A 551 -3.47 19.53 -9.17
N ARG A 552 -2.56 18.67 -8.77
CA ARG A 552 -2.01 18.60 -7.41
C ARG A 552 -0.58 19.14 -7.33
N GLU A 553 0.30 18.65 -8.21
CA GLU A 553 1.74 18.91 -8.12
C GLU A 553 2.16 20.18 -8.89
N GLY A 554 1.26 20.76 -9.71
CA GLY A 554 1.57 21.86 -10.61
C GLY A 554 2.22 21.40 -11.92
N GLU A 555 2.28 22.32 -12.88
CA GLU A 555 2.81 22.04 -14.23
C GLU A 555 4.29 21.64 -14.23
N ASP A 556 5.09 22.21 -13.31
CA ASP A 556 6.54 21.98 -13.25
C ASP A 556 6.88 20.55 -12.82
N LEU A 557 6.07 19.95 -11.96
CA LEU A 557 6.32 18.61 -11.39
C LEU A 557 5.29 17.55 -11.84
N LYS A 558 4.49 17.82 -12.84
CA LYS A 558 3.40 16.94 -13.28
C LYS A 558 3.82 15.52 -13.68
N LEU A 559 5.09 15.33 -14.05
CA LEU A 559 5.63 14.01 -14.37
C LEU A 559 6.41 13.39 -13.21
N ASN A 560 6.88 14.19 -12.26
CA ASN A 560 7.96 13.84 -11.36
C ASN A 560 7.67 12.63 -10.45
N ASN A 561 6.43 12.46 -10.04
CA ASN A 561 6.01 11.32 -9.23
C ASN A 561 5.02 10.39 -9.95
N LEU A 562 4.93 10.46 -11.28
CA LEU A 562 4.19 9.45 -12.04
C LEU A 562 4.92 8.12 -11.97
N ARG A 563 4.18 7.07 -11.65
CA ARG A 563 4.65 5.68 -11.62
C ARG A 563 4.00 4.87 -12.74
N ASN A 564 4.76 3.97 -13.39
CA ASN A 564 4.29 3.22 -14.55
C ASN A 564 4.14 1.71 -14.32
N SER A 565 4.57 1.23 -13.15
CA SER A 565 4.43 -0.16 -12.69
C SER A 565 3.70 -0.22 -11.34
N TYR A 566 3.29 -1.40 -10.89
CA TYR A 566 2.73 -1.57 -9.56
C TYR A 566 3.83 -1.67 -8.52
N THR A 567 4.72 -2.65 -8.67
CA THR A 567 5.99 -2.70 -7.95
C THR A 567 6.94 -1.67 -8.56
N PRO A 568 7.64 -0.82 -7.78
CA PRO A 568 8.68 0.04 -8.35
C PRO A 568 9.69 -0.77 -9.14
N GLY A 569 9.99 -0.37 -10.38
CA GLY A 569 10.87 -1.16 -11.24
C GLY A 569 12.28 -1.37 -10.69
N THR A 570 12.73 -0.50 -9.78
CA THR A 570 14.02 -0.60 -9.07
C THR A 570 13.93 -1.27 -7.71
N PHE A 571 12.77 -1.85 -7.34
CA PHE A 571 12.52 -2.40 -6.01
C PHE A 571 13.44 -3.58 -5.67
N VAL A 572 13.66 -4.47 -6.64
CA VAL A 572 14.65 -5.55 -6.55
C VAL A 572 15.45 -5.66 -7.84
N THR A 573 16.64 -6.27 -7.73
CA THR A 573 17.48 -6.66 -8.86
C THR A 573 17.77 -8.15 -8.78
N LEU A 574 18.04 -8.75 -9.92
CA LEU A 574 18.43 -10.16 -9.96
C LEU A 574 19.79 -10.37 -9.27
N PRO A 575 19.88 -11.26 -8.26
CA PRO A 575 21.14 -11.56 -7.58
C PRO A 575 22.12 -12.42 -8.40
N GLU A 576 21.64 -13.06 -9.47
CA GLU A 576 22.42 -13.88 -10.41
C GLU A 576 21.73 -13.93 -11.77
N GLU A 577 22.45 -14.40 -12.80
CA GLU A 577 21.90 -14.62 -14.14
C GLU A 577 20.82 -15.71 -14.10
N VAL A 578 19.68 -15.48 -14.77
CA VAL A 578 18.59 -16.44 -14.88
C VAL A 578 18.03 -16.50 -16.30
N THR A 579 17.58 -17.67 -16.72
CA THR A 579 16.85 -17.86 -17.99
C THR A 579 15.45 -18.34 -17.71
N ILE A 580 14.45 -17.57 -18.14
CA ILE A 580 13.03 -17.90 -18.03
C ILE A 580 12.36 -17.93 -19.41
N ASP A 581 11.16 -18.46 -19.48
CA ASP A 581 10.34 -18.43 -20.69
C ASP A 581 9.56 -17.11 -20.78
N ILE A 582 9.70 -16.42 -21.91
CA ILE A 582 8.88 -15.25 -22.27
C ILE A 582 8.10 -15.63 -23.54
N ASN A 583 6.84 -15.98 -23.39
CA ASN A 583 5.94 -16.39 -24.48
C ASN A 583 6.55 -17.47 -25.41
N GLY A 584 7.06 -18.55 -24.83
CA GLY A 584 7.66 -19.66 -25.56
C GLY A 584 9.11 -19.40 -26.03
N THR A 585 9.72 -18.30 -25.60
CA THR A 585 11.11 -17.93 -25.93
C THR A 585 11.96 -17.92 -24.68
N ALA A 586 12.96 -18.79 -24.60
CA ALA A 586 13.94 -18.77 -23.52
C ALA A 586 14.74 -17.45 -23.55
N THR A 587 14.54 -16.62 -22.54
CA THR A 587 15.12 -15.28 -22.41
C THR A 587 16.02 -15.25 -21.19
N THR A 588 17.27 -14.79 -21.37
CA THR A 588 18.26 -14.71 -20.30
C THR A 588 18.39 -13.28 -19.81
N PHE A 589 18.27 -13.10 -18.50
CA PHE A 589 18.51 -11.85 -17.79
C PHE A 589 19.78 -11.97 -16.95
N ALA A 590 20.67 -10.99 -17.05
CA ALA A 590 21.94 -10.98 -16.34
C ALA A 590 21.77 -10.65 -14.84
N GLU A 591 22.77 -10.97 -14.02
CA GLU A 591 22.91 -10.44 -12.67
C GLU A 591 22.81 -8.91 -12.68
N GLY A 592 22.07 -8.32 -11.73
CA GLY A 592 21.83 -6.90 -11.61
C GLY A 592 20.72 -6.33 -12.50
N THR A 593 20.06 -7.15 -13.34
CA THR A 593 18.86 -6.74 -14.09
C THR A 593 17.78 -6.26 -13.13
N TYR A 594 17.20 -5.09 -13.36
CA TYR A 594 16.11 -4.55 -12.57
C TYR A 594 14.78 -5.25 -12.84
N PHE A 595 13.96 -5.35 -11.83
CA PHE A 595 12.61 -5.93 -11.92
C PHE A 595 11.78 -5.33 -13.07
N GLY A 596 11.82 -4.00 -13.22
CA GLY A 596 11.08 -3.29 -14.27
C GLY A 596 11.49 -3.65 -15.69
N GLU A 597 12.75 -4.07 -15.92
CA GLU A 597 13.21 -4.53 -17.24
C GLU A 597 12.52 -5.83 -17.64
N ILE A 598 12.30 -6.72 -16.69
CA ILE A 598 11.62 -8.01 -16.90
C ILE A 598 10.13 -7.77 -17.17
N VAL A 599 9.50 -6.90 -16.37
CA VAL A 599 8.11 -6.47 -16.60
C VAL A 599 7.94 -5.94 -18.02
N GLN A 600 8.83 -5.04 -18.48
CA GLN A 600 8.75 -4.47 -19.82
C GLN A 600 8.98 -5.51 -20.91
N ALA A 601 9.93 -6.43 -20.72
CA ALA A 601 10.20 -7.48 -21.70
C ALA A 601 8.97 -8.38 -21.93
N GLN A 602 8.23 -8.68 -20.88
CA GLN A 602 6.98 -9.47 -21.01
C GLN A 602 5.85 -8.65 -21.65
N LEU A 603 5.67 -7.37 -21.27
CA LEU A 603 4.68 -6.49 -21.90
C LEU A 603 4.92 -6.35 -23.40
N ASP A 604 6.18 -6.18 -23.80
CA ASP A 604 6.58 -6.09 -25.23
C ASP A 604 6.28 -7.41 -25.99
N ALA A 605 6.54 -8.54 -25.35
CA ALA A 605 6.23 -9.86 -25.93
C ALA A 605 4.72 -10.11 -26.07
N ASP A 606 3.91 -9.56 -25.16
CA ASP A 606 2.45 -9.61 -25.20
C ASP A 606 1.86 -8.57 -26.18
N GLY A 607 2.69 -7.67 -26.75
CA GLY A 607 2.26 -6.61 -27.66
C GLY A 607 1.46 -5.49 -26.97
N ILE A 608 1.58 -5.35 -25.65
CA ILE A 608 0.95 -4.29 -24.85
C ILE A 608 1.78 -3.00 -25.00
N GLN A 609 1.16 -1.95 -25.58
CA GLN A 609 1.85 -0.68 -25.87
C GLN A 609 1.85 0.25 -24.64
N VAL A 610 2.38 -0.24 -23.53
CA VAL A 610 2.60 0.48 -22.28
C VAL A 610 4.09 0.45 -21.97
N LYS A 611 4.65 1.58 -21.55
CA LYS A 611 6.04 1.70 -21.13
C LYS A 611 6.10 1.72 -19.61
N ALA A 612 6.19 0.53 -19.01
CA ALA A 612 6.32 0.37 -17.55
C ALA A 612 7.75 0.64 -17.06
N TRP A 613 8.76 0.47 -17.95
CA TRP A 613 10.17 0.72 -17.66
C TRP A 613 10.81 1.52 -18.79
N ASP A 614 11.61 2.54 -18.43
CA ASP A 614 12.45 3.30 -19.35
C ASP A 614 13.92 3.15 -18.94
N ALA A 615 14.69 2.43 -19.76
CA ALA A 615 16.11 2.18 -19.51
C ALA A 615 16.98 3.45 -19.58
N GLU A 616 16.49 4.53 -20.21
CA GLU A 616 17.20 5.81 -20.33
C GLU A 616 16.80 6.83 -19.24
N ALA A 617 15.74 6.56 -18.45
CA ALA A 617 15.33 7.39 -17.34
C ALA A 617 16.36 7.32 -16.19
N ALA A 618 16.29 8.28 -15.26
CA ALA A 618 17.17 8.36 -14.10
C ALA A 618 18.68 8.34 -14.46
N ASP A 619 19.09 9.20 -15.39
CA ASP A 619 20.46 9.34 -15.86
C ASP A 619 21.05 8.06 -16.52
N GLY A 620 20.18 7.26 -17.13
CA GLY A 620 20.56 6.05 -17.85
C GLY A 620 20.70 4.80 -16.97
N VAL A 621 20.27 4.87 -15.72
CA VAL A 621 20.16 3.69 -14.84
C VAL A 621 18.87 2.91 -15.13
N GLY A 622 17.82 3.61 -15.56
CA GLY A 622 16.49 3.09 -15.79
C GLY A 622 15.53 3.40 -14.62
N SER A 623 14.24 3.52 -14.93
CA SER A 623 13.20 3.79 -13.95
C SER A 623 11.82 3.40 -14.45
N SER A 624 10.90 3.17 -13.51
CA SER A 624 9.44 3.13 -13.74
C SER A 624 8.77 4.49 -13.50
N ASP A 625 9.51 5.52 -13.08
CA ASP A 625 8.98 6.78 -12.59
C ASP A 625 9.45 7.99 -13.44
N GLY A 626 8.71 9.10 -13.32
CA GLY A 626 9.13 10.38 -13.87
C GLY A 626 8.71 10.66 -15.31
N TYR A 627 7.89 9.82 -15.90
CA TYR A 627 7.32 9.96 -17.24
C TYR A 627 5.92 9.34 -17.32
N ASP A 628 5.15 9.64 -18.38
CA ASP A 628 3.87 9.00 -18.65
C ASP A 628 4.03 7.90 -19.69
N GLY A 629 4.12 6.66 -19.24
CA GLY A 629 4.25 5.46 -20.07
C GLY A 629 2.91 4.82 -20.49
N TRP A 630 1.77 5.38 -20.02
CA TRP A 630 0.44 4.80 -20.25
C TRP A 630 -0.40 5.59 -21.26
N TYR A 631 -0.31 6.93 -21.25
CA TYR A 631 -1.14 7.76 -22.09
C TYR A 631 -0.81 7.58 -23.57
N ASN A 632 -1.67 6.86 -24.29
CA ASN A 632 -1.53 6.58 -25.71
C ASN A 632 -2.89 6.63 -26.41
N PRO A 633 -3.41 7.81 -26.78
CA PRO A 633 -4.74 7.94 -27.39
C PRO A 633 -4.91 7.20 -28.71
N THR A 634 -3.81 6.95 -29.45
CA THR A 634 -3.86 6.15 -30.69
C THR A 634 -4.13 4.69 -30.37
N TYR A 635 -3.37 4.11 -29.45
CA TYR A 635 -3.55 2.73 -29.00
C TYR A 635 -4.90 2.53 -28.30
N ALA A 636 -5.35 3.54 -27.53
CA ALA A 636 -6.68 3.54 -26.93
C ALA A 636 -7.81 3.42 -27.97
N LYS A 637 -7.72 4.18 -29.07
CA LYS A 637 -8.70 4.11 -30.17
C LYS A 637 -8.66 2.79 -30.93
N GLU A 638 -7.48 2.24 -31.17
CA GLU A 638 -7.31 0.93 -31.81
C GLU A 638 -7.96 -0.17 -30.99
N ASN A 639 -7.74 -0.16 -29.66
CA ASN A 639 -8.37 -1.13 -28.77
C ASN A 639 -9.88 -0.91 -28.66
N LEU A 640 -10.36 0.33 -28.57
CA LEU A 640 -11.79 0.59 -28.56
C LEU A 640 -12.46 0.08 -29.85
N ALA A 641 -11.83 0.25 -31.01
CA ALA A 641 -12.40 -0.26 -32.27
C ALA A 641 -12.58 -1.78 -32.24
N LYS A 642 -11.58 -2.52 -31.72
CA LYS A 642 -11.70 -3.98 -31.52
C LYS A 642 -12.81 -4.33 -30.51
N ALA A 643 -12.81 -3.62 -29.38
CA ALA A 643 -13.82 -3.82 -28.34
C ALA A 643 -15.25 -3.61 -28.86
N VAL A 644 -15.50 -2.60 -29.70
CA VAL A 644 -16.81 -2.32 -30.29
C VAL A 644 -17.30 -3.53 -31.15
N GLU A 645 -16.41 -4.14 -31.94
CA GLU A 645 -16.74 -5.32 -32.74
C GLU A 645 -17.04 -6.55 -31.88
N GLU A 646 -16.31 -6.74 -30.79
CA GLU A 646 -16.48 -7.86 -29.84
C GLU A 646 -17.74 -7.67 -29.02
N LEU A 647 -17.99 -6.49 -28.46
CA LEU A 647 -19.15 -6.14 -27.66
C LEU A 647 -20.47 -6.24 -28.47
N ALA A 648 -20.44 -5.91 -29.76
CA ALA A 648 -21.60 -6.06 -30.63
C ALA A 648 -22.06 -7.52 -30.73
N LYS A 649 -21.16 -8.50 -30.70
CA LYS A 649 -21.50 -9.94 -30.68
C LYS A 649 -22.20 -10.37 -29.40
N GLN A 650 -21.94 -9.63 -28.29
CA GLN A 650 -22.55 -9.83 -26.98
C GLN A 650 -23.85 -9.02 -26.81
N GLY A 651 -24.33 -8.33 -27.86
CA GLY A 651 -25.55 -7.51 -27.81
C GLY A 651 -25.31 -6.12 -27.16
N VAL A 652 -24.08 -5.67 -27.05
CA VAL A 652 -23.71 -4.33 -26.53
C VAL A 652 -23.26 -3.46 -27.70
N GLU A 653 -24.17 -2.61 -28.20
CA GLU A 653 -23.85 -1.63 -29.21
C GLU A 653 -23.20 -0.40 -28.58
N VAL A 654 -22.06 0.06 -29.13
CA VAL A 654 -21.31 1.22 -28.65
C VAL A 654 -21.17 2.23 -29.78
N SER A 655 -21.62 3.45 -29.54
CA SER A 655 -21.48 4.58 -30.44
C SER A 655 -21.50 5.91 -29.65
N LYS A 656 -21.34 7.05 -30.32
CA LYS A 656 -21.47 8.38 -29.68
C LYS A 656 -22.90 8.65 -29.19
N GLU A 657 -23.88 8.10 -29.87
CA GLU A 657 -25.29 8.24 -29.49
C GLU A 657 -25.71 7.23 -28.42
N ASN A 658 -24.93 6.17 -28.23
CA ASN A 658 -25.14 5.12 -27.25
C ASN A 658 -23.82 4.72 -26.56
N PRO A 659 -23.16 5.63 -25.84
CA PRO A 659 -21.85 5.40 -25.23
C PRO A 659 -21.91 4.38 -24.09
N ILE A 660 -20.78 3.78 -23.75
CA ILE A 660 -20.59 3.12 -22.45
C ILE A 660 -20.42 4.19 -21.38
N GLN A 661 -21.14 4.07 -20.30
CA GLN A 661 -21.12 5.01 -19.18
C GLN A 661 -20.26 4.45 -18.04
N ILE A 662 -19.25 5.19 -17.60
CA ILE A 662 -18.38 4.84 -16.47
C ILE A 662 -18.66 5.79 -15.31
N ASP A 663 -19.10 5.27 -14.18
CA ASP A 663 -19.27 6.05 -12.95
C ASP A 663 -17.93 6.18 -12.22
N LEU A 664 -17.56 7.44 -11.92
CA LEU A 664 -16.39 7.81 -11.13
C LEU A 664 -16.84 8.64 -9.92
N PRO A 665 -16.92 8.09 -8.72
CA PRO A 665 -17.11 8.87 -7.50
C PRO A 665 -15.89 9.76 -7.23
N TYR A 666 -16.11 10.99 -6.76
CA TYR A 666 -15.05 11.91 -6.40
C TYR A 666 -15.42 12.77 -5.21
N PHE A 667 -14.45 13.22 -4.44
CA PHE A 667 -14.64 14.11 -3.30
C PHE A 667 -14.81 15.55 -3.76
N SER A 668 -16.06 16.03 -3.78
CA SER A 668 -16.42 17.39 -4.24
C SER A 668 -16.09 18.49 -3.21
N GLY A 669 -15.82 18.15 -1.96
CA GLY A 669 -15.37 19.08 -0.92
C GLY A 669 -13.95 19.62 -1.14
N SER A 670 -13.20 19.07 -2.11
CA SER A 670 -11.85 19.50 -2.46
C SER A 670 -11.77 19.96 -3.91
N GLU A 671 -11.23 21.16 -4.13
CA GLU A 671 -10.99 21.69 -5.48
C GLU A 671 -10.00 20.83 -6.27
N VAL A 672 -8.94 20.33 -5.63
CA VAL A 672 -7.94 19.46 -6.26
C VAL A 672 -8.58 18.19 -6.80
N TYR A 673 -9.39 17.49 -5.99
CA TYR A 673 -10.07 16.26 -6.44
C TYR A 673 -11.14 16.54 -7.49
N THR A 674 -11.85 17.65 -7.37
CA THR A 674 -12.81 18.09 -8.40
C THR A 674 -12.10 18.32 -9.74
N ASN A 675 -10.96 19.00 -9.74
CA ASN A 675 -10.19 19.26 -10.94
C ASN A 675 -9.61 17.97 -11.53
N ARG A 676 -9.06 17.08 -10.70
CA ARG A 676 -8.56 15.77 -11.13
C ARG A 676 -9.66 14.93 -11.80
N ALA A 677 -10.84 14.83 -11.19
CA ALA A 677 -11.97 14.11 -11.74
C ALA A 677 -12.43 14.69 -13.11
N ASN A 678 -12.45 16.01 -13.24
CA ASN A 678 -12.77 16.66 -14.51
C ASN A 678 -11.73 16.41 -15.60
N VAL A 679 -10.45 16.42 -15.25
CA VAL A 679 -9.36 16.10 -16.20
C VAL A 679 -9.45 14.66 -16.65
N LEU A 680 -9.69 13.70 -15.73
CA LEU A 680 -9.89 12.29 -16.06
C LEU A 680 -11.05 12.13 -17.04
N LYS A 681 -12.22 12.69 -16.70
CA LYS A 681 -13.40 12.68 -17.56
C LYS A 681 -13.08 13.22 -18.95
N GLN A 682 -12.51 14.41 -19.03
CA GLN A 682 -12.18 15.06 -20.32
C GLN A 682 -11.19 14.24 -21.15
N SER A 683 -10.19 13.67 -20.49
CA SER A 683 -9.16 12.86 -21.14
C SER A 683 -9.75 11.60 -21.78
N VAL A 684 -10.53 10.83 -21.01
CA VAL A 684 -11.18 9.60 -21.48
C VAL A 684 -12.16 9.91 -22.61
N GLU A 685 -13.08 10.86 -22.42
CA GLU A 685 -14.11 11.19 -23.40
C GLU A 685 -13.51 11.72 -24.73
N THR A 686 -12.44 12.52 -24.64
CA THR A 686 -11.76 13.06 -25.82
C THR A 686 -10.97 11.98 -26.54
N SER A 687 -10.19 11.19 -25.81
CA SER A 687 -9.36 10.13 -26.37
C SER A 687 -10.20 9.04 -27.04
N LEU A 688 -11.41 8.74 -26.53
CA LEU A 688 -12.31 7.71 -27.04
C LEU A 688 -13.47 8.27 -27.88
N ASP A 689 -13.32 9.48 -28.42
CA ASP A 689 -14.24 10.14 -29.35
C ASP A 689 -15.70 10.21 -28.86
N GLY A 690 -15.93 10.22 -27.52
CA GLY A 690 -17.27 10.26 -26.90
C GLY A 690 -18.06 8.95 -26.97
N MET A 691 -17.42 7.84 -27.35
CA MET A 691 -18.02 6.50 -27.27
C MET A 691 -17.97 5.89 -25.87
N VAL A 692 -17.19 6.49 -24.98
CA VAL A 692 -17.17 6.25 -23.54
C VAL A 692 -17.38 7.59 -22.84
N VAL A 693 -18.27 7.64 -21.86
CA VAL A 693 -18.60 8.83 -21.07
C VAL A 693 -18.37 8.54 -19.61
N VAL A 694 -17.73 9.47 -18.91
CA VAL A 694 -17.47 9.38 -17.47
C VAL A 694 -18.52 10.20 -16.72
N ASN A 695 -19.32 9.54 -15.91
CA ASN A 695 -20.27 10.16 -15.01
C ASN A 695 -19.60 10.47 -13.67
N LEU A 696 -19.43 11.74 -13.37
CA LEU A 696 -18.86 12.16 -12.10
C LEU A 696 -19.92 12.10 -11.01
N ILE A 697 -19.71 11.23 -10.00
CA ILE A 697 -20.61 11.09 -8.85
C ILE A 697 -20.03 11.89 -7.70
N SER A 698 -20.69 13.00 -7.36
CA SER A 698 -20.27 13.89 -6.29
C SER A 698 -20.46 13.26 -4.92
N CYS A 699 -19.40 13.17 -4.13
CA CYS A 699 -19.40 12.80 -2.73
C CYS A 699 -19.09 14.06 -1.91
N GLU A 700 -20.01 14.47 -1.03
CA GLU A 700 -19.89 15.75 -0.28
C GLU A 700 -18.83 15.67 0.82
N SER A 701 -18.59 14.45 1.35
CA SER A 701 -17.56 14.19 2.34
C SER A 701 -16.49 13.23 1.78
N GLN A 702 -15.32 13.26 2.38
CA GLN A 702 -14.26 12.30 2.06
C GLN A 702 -14.69 10.88 2.44
N ASP A 703 -15.40 10.72 3.55
CA ASP A 703 -15.92 9.41 3.99
C ASP A 703 -16.89 8.82 2.95
N ASP A 704 -17.84 9.60 2.42
CA ASP A 704 -18.74 9.11 1.37
C ASP A 704 -18.00 8.66 0.13
N TRP A 705 -16.93 9.39 -0.25
CA TRP A 705 -16.07 9.00 -1.35
C TRP A 705 -15.32 7.70 -1.08
N LEU A 706 -14.76 7.54 0.12
CA LEU A 706 -14.07 6.31 0.51
C LEU A 706 -15.03 5.12 0.66
N TYR A 707 -16.26 5.35 1.13
CA TYR A 707 -17.32 4.33 1.16
C TYR A 707 -17.81 3.91 -0.23
N ALA A 708 -17.59 4.72 -1.26
CA ALA A 708 -17.93 4.31 -2.62
C ALA A 708 -16.98 3.25 -3.19
N GLY A 709 -15.70 3.21 -2.79
CA GLY A 709 -14.76 2.34 -3.48
C GLY A 709 -13.47 1.95 -2.74
N TYR A 710 -13.31 2.33 -1.47
CA TYR A 710 -12.11 1.98 -0.69
C TYR A 710 -12.44 1.22 0.62
N TYR A 711 -13.42 1.69 1.39
CA TYR A 711 -13.87 1.04 2.62
C TYR A 711 -14.77 -0.20 2.45
N PRO A 712 -15.38 -0.50 1.27
CA PRO A 712 -16.10 -1.75 1.13
C PRO A 712 -15.25 -2.94 1.53
N GLU A 713 -15.86 -3.87 2.24
CA GLU A 713 -15.21 -5.12 2.64
C GLU A 713 -15.23 -6.13 1.48
N TYR A 714 -16.30 -6.10 0.69
CA TYR A 714 -16.52 -7.02 -0.42
C TYR A 714 -16.63 -6.28 -1.76
N GLY A 715 -16.21 -6.92 -2.83
CA GLY A 715 -16.30 -6.37 -4.18
C GLY A 715 -17.73 -6.01 -4.62
N TYR A 716 -18.74 -6.73 -4.14
CA TYR A 716 -20.15 -6.42 -4.45
C TYR A 716 -20.68 -5.14 -3.81
N GLU A 717 -20.01 -4.61 -2.82
CA GLU A 717 -20.34 -3.35 -2.15
C GLU A 717 -19.79 -2.12 -2.88
N MET A 718 -18.85 -2.31 -3.82
CA MET A 718 -18.21 -1.24 -4.57
C MET A 718 -19.21 -0.46 -5.41
N ASN A 719 -19.35 0.84 -5.16
CA ASN A 719 -20.25 1.76 -5.87
C ASN A 719 -19.49 2.59 -6.91
N ALA A 720 -18.74 1.95 -7.76
CA ALA A 720 -17.96 2.61 -8.81
C ALA A 720 -17.72 1.65 -9.97
N ASP A 721 -17.62 2.19 -11.19
CA ASP A 721 -17.03 1.46 -12.32
C ASP A 721 -15.53 1.74 -12.41
N MET A 722 -15.09 2.91 -11.95
CA MET A 722 -13.70 3.30 -11.84
C MET A 722 -13.49 4.08 -10.55
N MET A 723 -12.38 3.79 -9.86
CA MET A 723 -11.89 4.54 -8.70
C MET A 723 -10.44 4.94 -8.93
N ASP A 724 -10.07 6.15 -8.45
CA ASP A 724 -8.70 6.70 -8.55
C ASP A 724 -8.05 6.97 -7.18
N VAL A 725 -8.52 6.29 -6.12
CA VAL A 725 -8.19 6.57 -4.72
C VAL A 725 -7.71 5.33 -3.98
N SER A 726 -6.88 4.52 -4.56
CA SER A 726 -6.33 3.37 -3.85
C SER A 726 -4.85 3.22 -4.15
N GLY A 727 -4.15 2.39 -3.39
CA GLY A 727 -2.73 2.15 -3.57
C GLY A 727 -2.18 1.19 -2.54
N TRP A 728 -0.90 0.88 -2.68
CA TRP A 728 -0.19 0.00 -1.78
C TRP A 728 1.23 0.52 -1.50
N GLY A 729 1.64 0.46 -0.25
CA GLY A 729 3.03 0.58 0.17
C GLY A 729 3.53 -0.79 0.60
N PRO A 730 4.78 -1.14 0.33
CA PRO A 730 5.27 -2.47 0.61
C PRO A 730 5.43 -2.73 2.11
N ASP A 731 5.08 -3.93 2.54
CA ASP A 731 5.25 -4.37 3.93
C ASP A 731 6.64 -4.96 4.18
N TYR A 732 7.27 -5.51 3.11
CA TYR A 732 8.57 -6.18 3.14
C TYR A 732 9.27 -6.11 1.79
N GLY A 733 10.55 -6.50 1.75
CA GLY A 733 11.44 -6.34 0.61
C GLY A 733 11.35 -7.44 -0.46
N ASP A 734 10.14 -7.79 -0.93
CA ASP A 734 9.91 -8.74 -2.02
C ASP A 734 8.72 -8.25 -2.87
N PRO A 735 8.75 -8.37 -4.21
CA PRO A 735 7.62 -7.98 -5.07
C PRO A 735 6.29 -8.63 -4.71
N GLN A 736 6.31 -9.75 -4.02
CA GLN A 736 5.13 -10.43 -3.50
C GLN A 736 4.23 -9.47 -2.73
N THR A 737 4.79 -8.55 -1.92
CA THR A 737 4.01 -7.60 -1.10
C THR A 737 3.03 -6.74 -1.89
N TYR A 738 3.27 -6.54 -3.18
CA TYR A 738 2.33 -5.86 -4.09
C TYR A 738 1.39 -6.85 -4.77
N LEU A 739 1.96 -7.94 -5.31
CA LEU A 739 1.24 -8.84 -6.19
C LEU A 739 0.18 -9.69 -5.46
N ASP A 740 0.45 -10.08 -4.20
CA ASP A 740 -0.49 -10.85 -3.39
C ASP A 740 -1.78 -10.07 -3.09
N THR A 741 -1.75 -8.74 -3.07
CA THR A 741 -2.94 -7.90 -2.90
C THR A 741 -3.99 -8.11 -4.00
N MET A 742 -3.60 -8.69 -5.13
CA MET A 742 -4.48 -8.99 -6.27
C MET A 742 -4.91 -10.46 -6.34
N LEU A 743 -4.62 -11.25 -5.30
CA LEU A 743 -5.05 -12.66 -5.18
C LEU A 743 -6.43 -12.77 -4.52
N PRO A 744 -7.15 -13.87 -4.75
CA PRO A 744 -8.47 -14.12 -4.15
C PRO A 744 -8.39 -14.81 -2.79
N ASP A 745 -7.36 -14.51 -1.99
CA ASP A 745 -7.12 -15.10 -0.68
C ASP A 745 -6.96 -14.03 0.42
N TYR A 746 -6.46 -14.43 1.59
CA TYR A 746 -6.32 -13.56 2.76
C TYR A 746 -5.46 -12.32 2.54
N ALA A 747 -4.55 -12.33 1.56
CA ALA A 747 -3.70 -11.20 1.21
C ALA A 747 -4.32 -10.28 0.13
N GLY A 748 -5.49 -10.65 -0.43
CA GLY A 748 -6.14 -9.99 -1.56
C GLY A 748 -6.81 -8.65 -1.25
N TYR A 749 -6.13 -7.71 -0.61
CA TYR A 749 -6.70 -6.43 -0.18
C TYR A 749 -7.19 -5.52 -1.32
N MET A 750 -6.56 -5.59 -2.50
CA MET A 750 -6.89 -4.73 -3.64
C MET A 750 -7.83 -5.42 -4.63
N VAL A 751 -7.90 -6.73 -4.63
CA VAL A 751 -8.71 -7.49 -5.61
C VAL A 751 -10.20 -7.14 -5.54
N LYS A 752 -10.73 -6.80 -4.36
CA LYS A 752 -12.11 -6.32 -4.18
C LYS A 752 -12.43 -5.06 -5.00
N SER A 753 -11.42 -4.21 -5.27
CA SER A 753 -11.59 -3.01 -6.10
C SER A 753 -11.97 -3.35 -7.55
N LEU A 754 -11.77 -4.59 -7.98
CA LEU A 754 -12.17 -5.10 -9.28
C LEU A 754 -13.62 -5.61 -9.31
N GLY A 755 -14.36 -5.52 -8.20
CA GLY A 755 -15.72 -6.04 -8.05
C GLY A 755 -15.77 -7.57 -7.89
N VAL A 756 -14.68 -8.19 -7.43
CA VAL A 756 -14.57 -9.64 -7.19
C VAL A 756 -14.10 -9.87 -5.74
N PHE A 757 -14.59 -10.98 -5.12
CA PHE A 757 -14.29 -11.40 -3.71
C PHE A 757 -14.65 -10.41 -2.62
#